data_a6efb3c53e6bb851c4f1c41e48052324
#
_entry.id   a6efb3c53e6bb851c4f1c41e48052324
#
_cell.length_a   1.000
_cell.length_b   1.000
_cell.length_c   1.000
_cell.angle_alpha   90.00
_cell.angle_beta   90.00
_cell.angle_gamma   90.00
#
_symmetry.space_group_name_H-M   'P 1'
#
loop_
_entity.id
_entity.type
_entity.pdbx_description
1 polymer ?
#
loop_
_entity_poly.entity_id
_entity_poly.type
_entity_poly.pdbx_seq_one_letter_code
_entity_poly.pdbx_strand_id
1 'polypeptide(L)'
;GDDTPVAVLSENYRGLHHYFRQTFSQVTNPPIDSLRESRVMTLKTRLGNLGNVLDEDASQCNLLELESPVLSNAEFLAMRDYMGGSACVVDCTFDAREGETGLRAGIERIRREAEEGVRAGCTHVILTDEHQGPDRAPIPIILATSGVHTHLVRQSLRTFTSLNVRTAECMDVHYFSVLIGVGATTVNAYLAQESIADRHRRGLFGEISVKTAVQRYKKAVDKGLLKVMSKMGISVLSSYRGGYNFEAIGLSRALVAEFFPGMQSRISGIGLSGIARKALELHERAWSTDAVTLPVGGLYKLRRRGEAHGFEANLIHTLQTAVASDSYSTYRRYADAVRRLPPISLRDLLDFRLDLCKPISVDEVESVTEIRKRLVAPGISLGALSPEAHETLSIAMNRIGARSDSGEGGEDSARSKPRPNGDNASSAIKQIASGRFGVTAAYLNDCREIEIKIAQGAKPGEVGQLPGFKVSPLIAKLRHSTPGVMLISPPPHHDIYSIEDLAQLIYDLKQINPDASVCVKLVARSGIGTIAAGVAKAKADTILISGHVGGTGASPQSSIKYAGLPWEMGLSETHQVLMLNRLRHRVRLRTDGGIKTGRDVVIAAMLGAEEFGVGTASLVAMGCIMVRQCHSNTCPVGVCTQDEKLRVKFEGTPEKVINLFSFIAEDVRNILASLGVRTLAEVIGRTDLLHQVSRGSDFLDDLDLNPLLAQADPGPYARYCTLDGRNEVPDTLDAQMIADAAPLFQRGEKMQLQYTIRNTHRAIGTRISSMITRRFGMTGLQPRHLNVRLRGSAGQSLGAFAVQGLKLEVLGDANDYVGKGLSGATIVVRPPPSAVLRSNENTIIGNTVLYGATAGRLFAAGQAGERFAVRNSGAIAVVEGCGSNGCEYMTGGTAVVLGPVGDNFGAGFTGGMAFLYDPDELFEERVNPDTLLWQRVAHPHWEEVLRKLVEAHAAETASRYAANLLHEWDRTLPRIWQVVPKDYVKYLPVPLVLPEPEAMRA
;
A
#
# COMPACT_ATOMS: atom_id res chain seq x y z
N GLY A 1 -7.16 -8.97 -8.34
CA GLY A 1 -6.68 -9.71 -7.18
C GLY A 1 -6.39 -11.16 -7.45
N ASP A 2 -5.85 -11.82 -6.47
CA ASP A 2 -5.50 -13.22 -6.50
C ASP A 2 -6.51 -14.04 -5.70
N ASP A 3 -6.99 -15.16 -6.25
CA ASP A 3 -7.87 -16.11 -5.60
C ASP A 3 -7.44 -17.57 -5.88
N THR A 4 -6.17 -17.75 -6.30
CA THR A 4 -5.55 -19.06 -6.47
C THR A 4 -5.00 -19.59 -5.15
N PRO A 5 -4.76 -20.90 -5.03
CA PRO A 5 -4.24 -21.48 -3.81
C PRO A 5 -2.88 -20.89 -3.40
N VAL A 6 -2.64 -20.81 -2.11
CA VAL A 6 -1.28 -20.68 -1.59
C VAL A 6 -0.46 -21.88 -2.14
N ALA A 7 0.81 -21.66 -2.49
CA ALA A 7 1.61 -22.61 -3.27
C ALA A 7 1.55 -24.06 -2.72
N VAL A 8 1.67 -24.24 -1.41
CA VAL A 8 1.64 -25.57 -0.78
C VAL A 8 0.28 -26.25 -0.88
N LEU A 9 -0.80 -25.49 -1.06
CA LEU A 9 -2.15 -26.02 -1.22
C LEU A 9 -2.46 -26.42 -2.67
N SER A 10 -1.66 -25.96 -3.64
CA SER A 10 -1.86 -26.25 -5.06
C SER A 10 -1.39 -27.65 -5.42
N GLU A 11 -2.19 -28.35 -6.22
CA GLU A 11 -1.77 -29.61 -6.83
C GLU A 11 -0.70 -29.42 -7.92
N ASN A 12 -0.50 -28.19 -8.37
CA ASN A 12 0.44 -27.84 -9.44
C ASN A 12 1.73 -27.25 -8.85
N TYR A 13 2.79 -28.05 -8.83
CA TYR A 13 4.12 -27.54 -8.49
C TYR A 13 4.71 -26.73 -9.66
N ARG A 14 5.10 -25.48 -9.39
CA ARG A 14 5.66 -24.53 -10.38
C ARG A 14 7.07 -24.07 -10.03
N GLY A 15 7.69 -24.68 -9.06
CA GLY A 15 9.00 -24.32 -8.55
C GLY A 15 8.95 -23.79 -7.12
N LEU A 16 10.12 -23.82 -6.47
CA LEU A 16 10.25 -23.49 -5.05
C LEU A 16 9.94 -22.03 -4.73
N HIS A 17 10.15 -21.11 -5.69
CA HIS A 17 9.93 -19.66 -5.49
C HIS A 17 8.50 -19.31 -5.09
N HIS A 18 7.51 -20.11 -5.45
CA HIS A 18 6.11 -19.90 -5.09
C HIS A 18 5.84 -20.05 -3.57
N TYR A 19 6.70 -20.74 -2.85
CA TYR A 19 6.56 -20.92 -1.39
C TYR A 19 7.03 -19.69 -0.60
N PHE A 20 7.73 -18.75 -1.24
CA PHE A 20 8.26 -17.54 -0.62
C PHE A 20 7.32 -16.36 -0.84
N ARG A 21 6.93 -15.73 0.26
CA ARG A 21 6.10 -14.51 0.24
C ARG A 21 6.97 -13.30 0.61
N GLN A 22 6.96 -12.28 -0.23
CA GLN A 22 7.71 -11.05 -0.01
C GLN A 22 7.20 -10.33 1.23
N THR A 23 8.09 -9.93 2.12
CA THR A 23 7.77 -8.99 3.20
C THR A 23 7.69 -7.56 2.66
N PHE A 24 7.16 -6.65 3.45
CA PHE A 24 7.09 -5.23 3.11
C PHE A 24 6.94 -4.42 4.39
N SER A 25 7.32 -3.14 4.31
CA SER A 25 7.27 -2.22 5.45
C SER A 25 5.87 -1.62 5.61
N GLN A 26 5.46 -1.44 6.87
CA GLN A 26 4.21 -0.77 7.25
C GLN A 26 4.46 0.05 8.51
N VAL A 27 4.05 1.31 8.51
CA VAL A 27 4.16 2.28 9.61
C VAL A 27 5.62 2.64 9.92
N THR A 28 6.39 1.70 10.48
CA THR A 28 7.81 1.87 10.79
C THR A 28 8.68 1.42 9.61
N ASN A 29 9.89 1.99 9.46
CA ASN A 29 10.76 1.76 8.32
C ASN A 29 9.95 1.81 7.01
N PRO A 30 9.37 2.97 6.67
CA PRO A 30 8.38 3.03 5.62
C PRO A 30 8.95 2.63 4.27
N PRO A 31 8.09 2.15 3.34
CA PRO A 31 8.51 1.87 1.97
C PRO A 31 9.07 3.14 1.31
N ILE A 32 9.94 2.95 0.34
CA ILE A 32 10.50 4.07 -0.45
C ILE A 32 9.44 4.56 -1.43
N ASP A 33 9.27 5.87 -1.52
CA ASP A 33 8.35 6.50 -2.45
C ASP A 33 8.72 6.20 -3.92
N SER A 34 7.73 5.90 -4.74
CA SER A 34 7.92 5.50 -6.14
C SER A 34 8.66 6.55 -6.98
N LEU A 35 8.48 7.85 -6.70
CA LEU A 35 9.19 8.92 -7.41
C LEU A 35 10.65 9.06 -6.98
N ARG A 36 11.03 8.45 -5.88
CA ARG A 36 12.40 8.48 -5.36
C ARG A 36 13.22 7.26 -5.73
N GLU A 37 12.60 6.18 -6.18
CA GLU A 37 13.30 4.93 -6.49
C GLU A 37 14.53 5.16 -7.37
N SER A 38 14.41 5.94 -8.44
CA SER A 38 15.51 6.24 -9.36
C SER A 38 16.60 7.13 -8.79
N ARG A 39 16.34 7.85 -7.71
CA ARG A 39 17.29 8.80 -7.10
C ARG A 39 18.04 8.24 -5.89
N VAL A 40 17.35 7.42 -5.08
CA VAL A 40 17.88 6.95 -3.79
C VAL A 40 18.17 5.47 -3.78
N MET A 41 17.81 4.72 -4.84
CA MET A 41 18.04 3.28 -4.91
C MET A 41 19.05 2.91 -5.97
N THR A 42 19.75 1.80 -5.74
CA THR A 42 20.72 1.26 -6.69
C THR A 42 20.70 -0.26 -6.72
N LEU A 43 20.85 -0.81 -7.94
CA LEU A 43 21.06 -2.24 -8.19
C LEU A 43 22.53 -2.57 -8.41
N LYS A 44 23.45 -1.61 -8.23
CA LYS A 44 24.88 -1.85 -8.38
C LYS A 44 25.33 -3.04 -7.54
N THR A 45 26.05 -3.93 -8.15
CA THR A 45 26.61 -5.12 -7.50
C THR A 45 28.09 -5.22 -7.80
N ARG A 46 28.83 -5.68 -6.79
CA ARG A 46 30.29 -5.85 -6.88
C ARG A 46 30.64 -7.31 -6.75
N LEU A 47 31.52 -7.76 -7.61
CA LEU A 47 31.97 -9.13 -7.73
C LEU A 47 33.45 -9.22 -7.44
N GLY A 48 33.85 -10.23 -6.68
CA GLY A 48 35.22 -10.52 -6.36
C GLY A 48 35.44 -10.83 -4.89
N ASN A 49 36.71 -10.73 -4.48
CA ASN A 49 37.10 -10.98 -3.11
C ASN A 49 37.05 -9.68 -2.29
N LEU A 50 36.09 -9.61 -1.37
CA LEU A 50 36.00 -8.50 -0.41
C LEU A 50 36.89 -8.71 0.84
N GLY A 51 37.39 -9.92 1.04
CA GLY A 51 38.18 -10.28 2.20
C GLY A 51 37.45 -10.06 3.52
N ASN A 52 38.18 -9.59 4.51
CA ASN A 52 37.63 -9.11 5.76
C ASN A 52 37.21 -7.65 5.56
N VAL A 53 35.87 -7.39 5.54
CA VAL A 53 35.36 -6.03 5.30
C VAL A 53 35.66 -5.02 6.41
N LEU A 54 36.19 -5.48 7.54
CA LEU A 54 36.69 -4.62 8.63
C LEU A 54 38.15 -4.20 8.46
N ASP A 55 38.87 -4.84 7.55
CA ASP A 55 40.23 -4.47 7.22
C ASP A 55 40.22 -3.44 6.07
N GLU A 56 40.89 -2.33 6.22
CA GLU A 56 41.03 -1.31 5.20
C GLU A 56 42.18 -1.66 4.24
N ASP A 57 41.98 -2.63 3.36
CA ASP A 57 42.97 -3.11 2.40
C ASP A 57 42.65 -2.63 0.98
N ALA A 58 43.64 -2.08 0.30
CA ALA A 58 43.56 -1.60 -1.09
C ALA A 58 43.13 -2.70 -2.08
N SER A 59 43.36 -3.99 -1.78
CA SER A 59 42.92 -5.12 -2.60
C SER A 59 41.40 -5.21 -2.70
N GLN A 60 40.66 -4.70 -1.72
CA GLN A 60 39.19 -4.63 -1.72
C GLN A 60 38.63 -3.69 -2.79
N CYS A 61 39.46 -2.85 -3.39
CA CYS A 61 39.08 -2.00 -4.52
C CYS A 61 39.19 -2.73 -5.87
N ASN A 62 39.81 -3.92 -5.91
CA ASN A 62 39.96 -4.71 -7.13
C ASN A 62 38.73 -5.60 -7.39
N LEU A 63 37.60 -4.96 -7.67
CA LEU A 63 36.30 -5.59 -7.88
C LEU A 63 35.72 -5.23 -9.24
N LEU A 64 35.00 -6.17 -9.84
CA LEU A 64 34.14 -5.89 -10.99
C LEU A 64 32.84 -5.27 -10.50
N GLU A 65 32.55 -4.05 -10.90
CA GLU A 65 31.28 -3.39 -10.60
C GLU A 65 30.33 -3.49 -11.80
N LEU A 66 29.09 -3.91 -11.57
CA LEU A 66 28.02 -3.98 -12.55
C LEU A 66 26.84 -3.10 -12.09
N GLU A 67 26.16 -2.45 -13.04
CA GLU A 67 25.00 -1.60 -12.76
C GLU A 67 23.77 -2.39 -12.31
N SER A 68 23.71 -3.68 -12.59
CA SER A 68 22.60 -4.57 -12.24
C SER A 68 23.08 -6.00 -12.01
N PRO A 69 22.45 -6.74 -11.09
CA PRO A 69 22.71 -8.17 -10.90
C PRO A 69 22.09 -9.03 -12.01
N VAL A 70 21.25 -8.47 -12.87
CA VAL A 70 20.56 -9.18 -13.96
C VAL A 70 21.44 -9.16 -15.20
N LEU A 71 21.86 -10.32 -15.67
CA LEU A 71 22.75 -10.46 -16.81
C LEU A 71 22.04 -11.02 -18.03
N SER A 72 22.27 -10.39 -19.18
CA SER A 72 21.97 -11.02 -20.46
C SER A 72 22.95 -12.16 -20.74
N ASN A 73 22.60 -13.06 -21.66
CA ASN A 73 23.50 -14.16 -22.05
C ASN A 73 24.84 -13.60 -22.56
N ALA A 74 24.84 -12.53 -23.34
CA ALA A 74 26.06 -11.89 -23.84
C ALA A 74 26.89 -11.28 -22.70
N GLU A 75 26.25 -10.59 -21.76
CA GLU A 75 26.94 -10.02 -20.58
C GLU A 75 27.52 -11.12 -19.68
N PHE A 76 26.79 -12.21 -19.47
CA PHE A 76 27.29 -13.35 -18.70
C PHE A 76 28.53 -13.97 -19.33
N LEU A 77 28.50 -14.22 -20.63
CA LEU A 77 29.65 -14.80 -21.34
C LEU A 77 30.87 -13.87 -21.28
N ALA A 78 30.68 -12.58 -21.53
CA ALA A 78 31.75 -11.58 -21.42
C ALA A 78 32.32 -11.50 -20.00
N MET A 79 31.46 -11.56 -18.98
CA MET A 79 31.86 -11.58 -17.56
C MET A 79 32.66 -12.84 -17.26
N ARG A 80 32.20 -14.01 -17.70
CA ARG A 80 32.90 -15.29 -17.49
C ARG A 80 34.29 -15.27 -18.16
N ASP A 81 34.37 -14.77 -19.38
CA ASP A 81 35.66 -14.68 -20.10
C ASP A 81 36.63 -13.70 -19.40
N TYR A 82 36.09 -12.59 -18.86
CA TYR A 82 36.88 -11.66 -18.04
C TYR A 82 37.40 -12.28 -16.75
N MET A 83 36.58 -13.09 -16.05
CA MET A 83 36.96 -13.80 -14.81
C MET A 83 38.06 -14.83 -15.07
N GLY A 84 38.03 -15.49 -16.22
CA GLY A 84 39.02 -16.49 -16.61
C GLY A 84 39.28 -17.54 -15.53
N GLY A 85 40.56 -17.75 -15.19
CA GLY A 85 40.97 -18.74 -14.19
C GLY A 85 40.62 -18.42 -12.72
N SER A 86 40.07 -17.24 -12.44
CA SER A 86 39.59 -16.86 -11.10
C SER A 86 38.17 -17.34 -10.82
N ALA A 87 37.50 -17.93 -11.81
CA ALA A 87 36.17 -18.49 -11.68
C ALA A 87 36.19 -20.01 -11.56
N CYS A 88 35.36 -20.55 -10.67
CA CYS A 88 35.06 -21.99 -10.62
C CYS A 88 33.59 -22.25 -10.94
N VAL A 89 33.34 -23.23 -11.77
CA VAL A 89 31.99 -23.62 -12.19
C VAL A 89 31.57 -24.86 -11.41
N VAL A 90 30.40 -24.77 -10.79
CA VAL A 90 29.78 -25.84 -9.99
C VAL A 90 28.53 -26.33 -10.71
N ASP A 91 28.50 -27.61 -11.06
CA ASP A 91 27.35 -28.28 -11.71
C ASP A 91 26.25 -28.54 -10.68
N CYS A 92 25.13 -27.84 -10.79
CA CYS A 92 23.97 -27.95 -9.90
C CYS A 92 22.94 -28.99 -10.42
N THR A 93 23.42 -30.15 -10.90
CA THR A 93 22.57 -31.28 -11.28
C THR A 93 22.92 -32.52 -10.47
N PHE A 94 22.01 -33.49 -10.43
CA PHE A 94 22.23 -34.81 -9.76
C PHE A 94 21.62 -35.95 -10.57
N ASP A 95 22.02 -37.20 -10.30
CA ASP A 95 21.46 -38.34 -11.00
C ASP A 95 19.99 -38.55 -10.61
N ALA A 96 19.08 -38.35 -11.57
CA ALA A 96 17.64 -38.44 -11.35
C ALA A 96 17.20 -39.83 -10.85
N ARG A 97 17.96 -40.89 -11.18
CA ARG A 97 17.68 -42.29 -10.76
C ARG A 97 17.91 -42.55 -9.28
N GLU A 98 18.74 -41.72 -8.63
CA GLU A 98 19.00 -41.81 -7.20
C GLU A 98 17.90 -41.17 -6.35
N GLY A 99 16.93 -40.52 -6.99
CA GLY A 99 15.77 -39.97 -6.33
C GLY A 99 16.13 -38.91 -5.26
N GLU A 100 15.48 -39.02 -4.15
CA GLU A 100 15.64 -38.10 -3.00
C GLU A 100 17.04 -38.10 -2.40
N THR A 101 17.65 -39.28 -2.30
CA THR A 101 19.03 -39.45 -1.80
C THR A 101 20.04 -38.77 -2.73
N GLY A 102 19.77 -38.79 -4.03
CA GLY A 102 20.59 -38.11 -5.05
C GLY A 102 20.54 -36.60 -4.89
N LEU A 103 19.38 -36.01 -4.59
CA LEU A 103 19.28 -34.57 -4.30
C LEU A 103 20.13 -34.18 -3.09
N ARG A 104 20.03 -34.91 -1.97
CA ARG A 104 20.83 -34.62 -0.76
C ARG A 104 22.34 -34.73 -1.07
N ALA A 105 22.75 -35.84 -1.71
CA ALA A 105 24.13 -36.04 -2.10
C ALA A 105 24.64 -34.96 -3.06
N GLY A 106 23.80 -34.49 -4.00
CA GLY A 106 24.10 -33.42 -4.92
C GLY A 106 24.32 -32.07 -4.18
N ILE A 107 23.48 -31.76 -3.20
CA ILE A 107 23.64 -30.57 -2.38
C ILE A 107 24.96 -30.60 -1.59
N GLU A 108 25.30 -31.73 -0.95
CA GLU A 108 26.54 -31.83 -0.21
C GLU A 108 27.77 -31.76 -1.14
N ARG A 109 27.67 -32.28 -2.34
CA ARG A 109 28.71 -32.18 -3.36
C ARG A 109 28.95 -30.73 -3.78
N ILE A 110 27.91 -29.98 -4.13
CA ILE A 110 28.08 -28.57 -4.57
C ILE A 110 28.61 -27.68 -3.44
N ARG A 111 28.23 -27.94 -2.20
CA ARG A 111 28.79 -27.23 -1.02
C ARG A 111 30.28 -27.43 -0.92
N ARG A 112 30.73 -28.69 -1.02
CA ARG A 112 32.15 -29.08 -0.96
C ARG A 112 32.92 -28.50 -2.14
N GLU A 113 32.43 -28.66 -3.37
CA GLU A 113 33.10 -28.11 -4.57
C GLU A 113 33.27 -26.60 -4.51
N ALA A 114 32.24 -25.87 -4.05
CA ALA A 114 32.34 -24.41 -3.85
C ALA A 114 33.35 -24.03 -2.78
N GLU A 115 33.37 -24.71 -1.65
CA GLU A 115 34.34 -24.49 -0.57
C GLU A 115 35.76 -24.76 -1.04
N GLU A 116 36.00 -25.89 -1.68
CA GLU A 116 37.32 -26.27 -2.21
C GLU A 116 37.79 -25.23 -3.25
N GLY A 117 36.90 -24.80 -4.15
CA GLY A 117 37.22 -23.75 -5.12
C GLY A 117 37.62 -22.44 -4.46
N VAL A 118 36.89 -21.95 -3.48
CA VAL A 118 37.22 -20.71 -2.77
C VAL A 118 38.54 -20.83 -1.99
N ARG A 119 38.78 -21.95 -1.32
CA ARG A 119 40.05 -22.22 -0.62
C ARG A 119 41.22 -22.34 -1.57
N ALA A 120 41.02 -22.78 -2.81
CA ALA A 120 41.99 -22.81 -3.88
C ALA A 120 42.25 -21.44 -4.53
N GLY A 121 41.52 -20.39 -4.13
CA GLY A 121 41.72 -19.02 -4.60
C GLY A 121 40.67 -18.55 -5.63
N CYS A 122 39.60 -19.27 -5.90
CA CYS A 122 38.50 -18.79 -6.73
C CYS A 122 37.81 -17.59 -6.08
N THR A 123 37.76 -16.49 -6.80
CA THR A 123 37.04 -15.27 -6.36
C THR A 123 35.63 -15.15 -6.96
N HIS A 124 35.25 -16.08 -7.84
CA HIS A 124 33.95 -16.14 -8.49
C HIS A 124 33.47 -17.56 -8.60
N VAL A 125 32.43 -17.91 -7.86
CA VAL A 125 31.71 -19.18 -7.99
C VAL A 125 30.56 -19.01 -8.95
N ILE A 126 30.45 -19.89 -9.93
CA ILE A 126 29.35 -19.95 -10.90
C ILE A 126 28.55 -21.22 -10.64
N LEU A 127 27.29 -21.08 -10.23
CA LEU A 127 26.34 -22.17 -10.09
C LEU A 127 25.51 -22.29 -11.38
N THR A 128 25.50 -23.47 -11.99
CA THR A 128 24.76 -23.67 -13.24
C THR A 128 24.01 -24.99 -13.30
N ASP A 129 22.84 -24.98 -13.93
CA ASP A 129 22.01 -26.14 -14.23
C ASP A 129 22.08 -26.57 -15.72
N GLU A 130 23.04 -26.03 -16.49
CA GLU A 130 23.14 -26.26 -17.94
C GLU A 130 23.33 -27.75 -18.32
N HIS A 131 23.86 -28.57 -17.41
CA HIS A 131 24.13 -29.98 -17.66
C HIS A 131 22.94 -30.91 -17.40
N GLN A 132 21.73 -30.34 -17.23
CA GLN A 132 20.51 -31.12 -17.10
C GLN A 132 20.20 -31.94 -18.38
N GLY A 133 19.63 -33.10 -18.20
CA GLY A 133 19.30 -34.05 -19.25
C GLY A 133 18.34 -35.12 -18.74
N PRO A 134 17.97 -36.12 -19.55
CA PRO A 134 17.03 -37.18 -19.13
C PRO A 134 17.40 -37.86 -17.82
N ASP A 135 18.70 -38.17 -17.63
CA ASP A 135 19.22 -38.80 -16.43
C ASP A 135 19.76 -37.84 -15.37
N ARG A 136 19.84 -36.54 -15.70
CA ARG A 136 20.41 -35.49 -14.84
C ARG A 136 19.35 -34.43 -14.49
N ALA A 137 18.82 -34.52 -13.29
CA ALA A 137 17.85 -33.55 -12.79
C ALA A 137 18.54 -32.31 -12.18
N PRO A 138 18.01 -31.12 -12.36
CA PRO A 138 18.55 -29.94 -11.69
C PRO A 138 18.23 -29.95 -10.20
N ILE A 139 19.23 -29.66 -9.37
CA ILE A 139 18.97 -29.25 -7.99
C ILE A 139 18.17 -27.95 -8.06
N PRO A 140 17.00 -27.82 -7.39
CA PRO A 140 16.26 -26.55 -7.40
C PRO A 140 17.21 -25.39 -7.10
N ILE A 141 17.33 -24.45 -8.05
CA ILE A 141 18.45 -23.48 -8.03
C ILE A 141 18.42 -22.59 -6.78
N ILE A 142 17.24 -22.37 -6.20
CA ILE A 142 17.12 -21.64 -4.93
C ILE A 142 17.78 -22.43 -3.79
N LEU A 143 17.61 -23.75 -3.74
CA LEU A 143 18.30 -24.61 -2.75
C LEU A 143 19.80 -24.67 -3.00
N ALA A 144 20.23 -24.78 -4.26
CA ALA A 144 21.65 -24.77 -4.62
C ALA A 144 22.29 -23.45 -4.19
N THR A 145 21.68 -22.32 -4.54
CA THR A 145 22.20 -20.98 -4.21
C THR A 145 22.27 -20.77 -2.70
N SER A 146 21.18 -21.00 -1.98
CA SER A 146 21.15 -20.81 -0.52
C SER A 146 22.01 -21.85 0.20
N GLY A 147 22.07 -23.08 -0.29
CA GLY A 147 22.90 -24.14 0.28
C GLY A 147 24.39 -23.81 0.22
N VAL A 148 24.87 -23.32 -0.91
CA VAL A 148 26.25 -22.86 -1.07
C VAL A 148 26.51 -21.58 -0.28
N HIS A 149 25.58 -20.58 -0.38
CA HIS A 149 25.71 -19.32 0.34
C HIS A 149 25.83 -19.53 1.86
N THR A 150 24.92 -20.29 2.46
CA THR A 150 24.93 -20.55 3.91
C THR A 150 26.13 -21.39 4.34
N HIS A 151 26.54 -22.34 3.51
CA HIS A 151 27.73 -23.14 3.78
C HIS A 151 28.99 -22.26 3.81
N LEU A 152 29.18 -21.41 2.80
CA LEU A 152 30.32 -20.48 2.76
C LEU A 152 30.29 -19.47 3.91
N VAL A 153 29.09 -19.01 4.33
CA VAL A 153 28.96 -18.15 5.53
C VAL A 153 29.42 -18.90 6.78
N ARG A 154 28.99 -20.15 7.00
CA ARG A 154 29.39 -20.97 8.15
C ARG A 154 30.89 -21.28 8.17
N GLN A 155 31.50 -21.39 6.99
CA GLN A 155 32.95 -21.60 6.84
C GLN A 155 33.76 -20.32 6.87
N SER A 156 33.13 -19.13 7.06
CA SER A 156 33.76 -17.81 7.01
C SER A 156 34.43 -17.49 5.68
N LEU A 157 33.88 -18.01 4.58
CA LEU A 157 34.43 -17.88 3.22
C LEU A 157 33.59 -16.99 2.30
N ARG A 158 32.36 -16.63 2.69
CA ARG A 158 31.40 -16.01 1.77
C ARG A 158 31.87 -14.68 1.18
N THR A 159 32.62 -13.88 1.92
CA THR A 159 33.13 -12.58 1.46
C THR A 159 34.32 -12.68 0.50
N PHE A 160 34.94 -13.84 0.42
CA PHE A 160 36.09 -14.08 -0.48
C PHE A 160 35.68 -14.36 -1.93
N THR A 161 34.38 -14.47 -2.21
CA THR A 161 33.90 -14.84 -3.54
C THR A 161 32.55 -14.19 -3.85
N SER A 162 32.29 -13.92 -5.12
CA SER A 162 30.96 -13.69 -5.65
C SER A 162 30.26 -15.02 -5.94
N LEU A 163 28.93 -15.02 -5.89
CA LEU A 163 28.11 -16.18 -6.17
C LEU A 163 27.21 -15.88 -7.36
N ASN A 164 27.53 -16.42 -8.53
CA ASN A 164 26.91 -16.10 -9.79
C ASN A 164 26.05 -17.27 -10.27
N VAL A 165 24.78 -17.01 -10.54
CA VAL A 165 23.79 -18.05 -10.88
C VAL A 165 23.45 -17.98 -12.36
N ARG A 166 23.59 -19.12 -13.06
CA ARG A 166 23.13 -19.32 -14.45
C ARG A 166 22.12 -20.45 -14.47
N THR A 167 20.86 -20.16 -14.75
CA THR A 167 19.78 -21.10 -14.54
C THR A 167 18.68 -21.06 -15.60
N ALA A 168 18.09 -22.22 -15.89
CA ALA A 168 16.91 -22.36 -16.74
C ALA A 168 15.61 -22.07 -15.96
N GLU A 169 15.59 -22.20 -14.62
CA GLU A 169 14.37 -22.07 -13.82
C GLU A 169 13.87 -20.64 -13.68
N CYS A 170 14.77 -19.66 -13.68
CA CYS A 170 14.44 -18.27 -13.40
C CYS A 170 13.81 -17.58 -14.61
N MET A 171 12.62 -17.01 -14.46
CA MET A 171 11.92 -16.31 -15.54
C MET A 171 11.38 -14.94 -15.15
N ASP A 172 10.86 -14.77 -13.95
CA ASP A 172 10.13 -13.56 -13.53
C ASP A 172 10.83 -12.80 -12.40
N VAL A 173 10.35 -11.58 -12.16
CA VAL A 173 10.88 -10.67 -11.14
C VAL A 173 10.96 -11.33 -9.76
N HIS A 174 9.94 -12.10 -9.38
CA HIS A 174 9.90 -12.73 -8.06
C HIS A 174 11.02 -13.76 -7.92
N TYR A 175 11.25 -14.58 -8.96
CA TYR A 175 12.32 -15.56 -8.96
C TYR A 175 13.71 -14.90 -8.78
N PHE A 176 13.99 -13.85 -9.57
CA PHE A 176 15.21 -13.04 -9.38
C PHE A 176 15.33 -12.50 -7.95
N SER A 177 14.22 -11.97 -7.42
CA SER A 177 14.19 -11.41 -6.07
C SER A 177 14.51 -12.46 -5.01
N VAL A 178 14.01 -13.68 -5.15
CA VAL A 178 14.30 -14.79 -4.22
C VAL A 178 15.77 -15.21 -4.33
N LEU A 179 16.29 -15.41 -5.55
CA LEU A 179 17.69 -15.82 -5.73
C LEU A 179 18.68 -14.83 -5.12
N ILE A 180 18.48 -13.53 -5.36
CA ILE A 180 19.33 -12.49 -4.76
C ILE A 180 19.11 -12.44 -3.25
N GLY A 181 17.87 -12.52 -2.82
CA GLY A 181 17.50 -12.52 -1.40
C GLY A 181 18.07 -13.68 -0.60
N VAL A 182 18.39 -14.82 -1.23
CA VAL A 182 19.04 -15.98 -0.61
C VAL A 182 20.55 -16.06 -0.86
N GLY A 183 21.15 -15.03 -1.51
CA GLY A 183 22.59 -14.88 -1.55
C GLY A 183 23.26 -14.76 -2.92
N ALA A 184 22.53 -14.83 -4.04
CA ALA A 184 23.11 -14.64 -5.36
C ALA A 184 23.68 -13.23 -5.55
N THR A 185 24.88 -13.10 -6.12
CA THR A 185 25.50 -11.83 -6.51
C THR A 185 24.97 -11.37 -7.86
N THR A 186 24.91 -12.28 -8.83
CA THR A 186 24.33 -12.07 -10.16
C THR A 186 23.46 -13.24 -10.59
N VAL A 187 22.51 -12.97 -11.49
CA VAL A 187 21.63 -14.01 -12.04
C VAL A 187 21.53 -13.83 -13.57
N ASN A 188 21.80 -14.94 -14.28
CA ASN A 188 21.59 -15.06 -15.70
C ASN A 188 20.51 -16.12 -15.96
N ALA A 189 19.34 -15.66 -16.38
CA ALA A 189 18.20 -16.50 -16.77
C ALA A 189 18.33 -16.88 -18.25
N TYR A 190 19.19 -17.86 -18.56
CA TYR A 190 19.54 -18.15 -19.95
C TYR A 190 18.36 -18.68 -20.78
N LEU A 191 17.55 -19.57 -20.23
CA LEU A 191 16.42 -20.16 -20.95
C LEU A 191 15.28 -19.15 -21.18
N ALA A 192 15.07 -18.20 -20.26
CA ALA A 192 14.12 -17.10 -20.47
C ALA A 192 14.51 -16.29 -21.71
N GLN A 193 15.80 -16.01 -21.90
CA GLN A 193 16.30 -15.26 -23.05
C GLN A 193 16.28 -16.08 -24.34
N GLU A 194 16.57 -17.38 -24.28
CA GLU A 194 16.39 -18.30 -25.40
C GLU A 194 14.92 -18.42 -25.83
N SER A 195 14.01 -18.40 -24.87
CA SER A 195 12.56 -18.35 -25.12
C SER A 195 12.14 -17.07 -25.83
N ILE A 196 12.77 -15.93 -25.50
CA ILE A 196 12.59 -14.67 -26.23
C ILE A 196 13.08 -14.79 -27.66
N ALA A 197 14.27 -15.39 -27.87
CA ALA A 197 14.82 -15.60 -29.21
C ALA A 197 13.94 -16.55 -30.04
N ASP A 198 13.39 -17.61 -29.46
CA ASP A 198 12.44 -18.50 -30.14
C ASP A 198 11.16 -17.77 -30.57
N ARG A 199 10.57 -16.95 -29.66
CA ARG A 199 9.38 -16.14 -29.98
C ARG A 199 9.65 -15.15 -31.08
N HIS A 200 10.85 -14.55 -31.13
CA HIS A 200 11.27 -13.67 -32.22
C HIS A 200 11.33 -14.46 -33.53
N ARG A 201 11.96 -15.65 -33.57
CA ARG A 201 12.01 -16.49 -34.79
C ARG A 201 10.62 -16.86 -35.32
N ARG A 202 9.64 -16.99 -34.39
CA ARG A 202 8.22 -17.24 -34.70
C ARG A 202 7.44 -15.97 -35.10
N GLY A 203 8.11 -14.81 -35.27
CA GLY A 203 7.50 -13.55 -35.71
C GLY A 203 6.56 -12.87 -34.68
N LEU A 204 6.60 -13.28 -33.39
CA LEU A 204 5.65 -12.79 -32.39
C LEU A 204 5.96 -11.37 -31.87
N PHE A 205 7.10 -10.79 -32.22
CA PHE A 205 7.54 -9.46 -31.80
C PHE A 205 7.56 -8.39 -32.89
N GLY A 206 7.07 -8.71 -34.09
CA GLY A 206 7.10 -7.80 -35.24
C GLY A 206 8.53 -7.36 -35.56
N GLU A 207 8.76 -6.07 -35.71
CA GLU A 207 10.06 -5.48 -36.10
C GLU A 207 11.08 -5.37 -34.96
N ILE A 208 10.74 -5.81 -33.73
CA ILE A 208 11.63 -5.68 -32.58
C ILE A 208 12.75 -6.73 -32.67
N SER A 209 14.01 -6.30 -32.64
CA SER A 209 15.16 -7.22 -32.67
C SER A 209 15.27 -8.01 -31.35
N VAL A 210 15.90 -9.20 -31.41
CA VAL A 210 16.18 -10.04 -30.22
C VAL A 210 16.93 -9.23 -29.18
N LYS A 211 17.95 -8.48 -29.56
CA LYS A 211 18.76 -7.64 -28.67
C LYS A 211 17.86 -6.64 -27.93
N THR A 212 16.99 -5.94 -28.64
CA THR A 212 16.04 -4.98 -28.05
C THR A 212 15.05 -5.68 -27.11
N ALA A 213 14.53 -6.84 -27.50
CA ALA A 213 13.61 -7.61 -26.66
C ALA A 213 14.26 -8.06 -25.35
N VAL A 214 15.48 -8.58 -25.39
CA VAL A 214 16.28 -8.96 -24.20
C VAL A 214 16.58 -7.76 -23.33
N GLN A 215 16.93 -6.61 -23.91
CA GLN A 215 17.16 -5.37 -23.15
C GLN A 215 15.87 -4.89 -22.42
N ARG A 216 14.73 -5.00 -23.10
CA ARG A 216 13.43 -4.66 -22.48
C ARG A 216 13.08 -5.62 -21.34
N TYR A 217 13.35 -6.91 -21.50
CA TYR A 217 13.19 -7.91 -20.46
C TYR A 217 14.07 -7.57 -19.24
N LYS A 218 15.38 -7.35 -19.45
CA LYS A 218 16.31 -6.96 -18.38
C LYS A 218 15.83 -5.69 -17.66
N LYS A 219 15.46 -4.65 -18.40
CA LYS A 219 14.93 -3.40 -17.81
C LYS A 219 13.65 -3.62 -17.01
N ALA A 220 12.78 -4.52 -17.44
CA ALA A 220 11.56 -4.87 -16.70
C ALA A 220 11.88 -5.59 -15.39
N VAL A 221 12.85 -6.51 -15.39
CA VAL A 221 13.33 -7.19 -14.19
C VAL A 221 13.99 -6.20 -13.24
N ASP A 222 14.87 -5.32 -13.72
CA ASP A 222 15.53 -4.29 -12.92
C ASP A 222 14.52 -3.39 -12.20
N LYS A 223 13.53 -2.89 -12.92
CA LYS A 223 12.43 -2.11 -12.34
C LYS A 223 11.62 -2.91 -11.30
N GLY A 224 11.40 -4.19 -11.57
CA GLY A 224 10.73 -5.08 -10.65
C GLY A 224 11.52 -5.31 -9.37
N LEU A 225 12.83 -5.49 -9.45
CA LEU A 225 13.73 -5.61 -8.29
C LEU A 225 13.71 -4.34 -7.44
N LEU A 226 13.84 -3.17 -8.07
CA LEU A 226 13.71 -1.89 -7.36
C LEU A 226 12.36 -1.80 -6.64
N LYS A 227 11.27 -2.21 -7.27
CA LYS A 227 9.94 -2.21 -6.65
C LYS A 227 9.84 -3.17 -5.46
N VAL A 228 10.42 -4.35 -5.54
CA VAL A 228 10.46 -5.30 -4.41
C VAL A 228 11.25 -4.72 -3.24
N MET A 229 12.43 -4.16 -3.51
CA MET A 229 13.28 -3.54 -2.50
C MET A 229 12.62 -2.28 -1.89
N SER A 230 12.00 -1.44 -2.71
CA SER A 230 11.32 -0.22 -2.24
C SER A 230 10.19 -0.52 -1.27
N LYS A 231 9.42 -1.59 -1.49
CA LYS A 231 8.38 -2.04 -0.56
C LYS A 231 8.94 -2.45 0.81
N MET A 232 10.17 -2.95 0.83
CA MET A 232 10.88 -3.34 2.04
C MET A 232 11.60 -2.18 2.74
N GLY A 233 11.66 -1.02 2.10
CA GLY A 233 12.42 0.14 2.59
C GLY A 233 13.94 -0.01 2.42
N ILE A 234 14.41 -0.86 1.49
CA ILE A 234 15.83 -1.13 1.26
C ILE A 234 16.29 -0.43 -0.03
N SER A 235 17.26 0.46 0.08
CA SER A 235 17.71 1.29 -1.03
C SER A 235 18.91 0.72 -1.82
N VAL A 236 19.72 -0.11 -1.20
CA VAL A 236 20.93 -0.67 -1.85
C VAL A 236 20.86 -2.18 -1.92
N LEU A 237 21.27 -2.73 -3.07
CA LEU A 237 21.21 -4.17 -3.32
C LEU A 237 22.02 -5.00 -2.32
N SER A 238 23.16 -4.50 -1.88
CA SER A 238 24.01 -5.20 -0.91
C SER A 238 23.33 -5.42 0.45
N SER A 239 22.40 -4.56 0.85
CA SER A 239 21.59 -4.74 2.07
C SER A 239 20.41 -5.69 1.87
N TYR A 240 20.01 -5.93 0.64
CA TYR A 240 18.96 -6.88 0.27
C TYR A 240 19.50 -8.31 0.09
N ARG A 241 20.70 -8.43 -0.51
CA ARG A 241 21.33 -9.71 -0.83
C ARG A 241 21.55 -10.54 0.43
N GLY A 242 21.06 -11.77 0.44
CA GLY A 242 21.20 -12.67 1.58
C GLY A 242 20.45 -12.24 2.84
N GLY A 243 19.54 -11.26 2.75
CA GLY A 243 18.75 -10.76 3.88
C GLY A 243 17.54 -11.61 4.22
N TYR A 244 17.19 -12.58 3.38
CA TYR A 244 16.05 -13.50 3.57
C TYR A 244 14.72 -12.78 3.88
N ASN A 245 14.44 -11.67 3.21
CA ASN A 245 13.25 -10.83 3.45
C ASN A 245 11.96 -11.44 2.88
N PHE A 246 11.72 -12.70 3.24
CA PHE A 246 10.56 -13.50 2.83
C PHE A 246 10.00 -14.25 4.02
N GLU A 247 8.75 -14.70 3.91
CA GLU A 247 8.21 -15.75 4.75
C GLU A 247 7.89 -16.97 3.90
N ALA A 248 8.39 -18.13 4.32
CA ALA A 248 8.08 -19.39 3.69
C ALA A 248 6.76 -19.95 4.26
N ILE A 249 5.83 -20.32 3.37
CA ILE A 249 4.58 -20.97 3.77
C ILE A 249 4.60 -22.41 3.27
N GLY A 250 4.53 -23.36 4.20
CA GLY A 250 4.46 -24.77 3.88
C GLY A 250 5.80 -25.45 3.56
N LEU A 251 6.91 -24.83 3.96
CA LEU A 251 8.21 -25.47 4.01
C LEU A 251 8.53 -25.89 5.45
N SER A 252 9.15 -27.07 5.63
CA SER A 252 9.48 -27.55 6.98
C SER A 252 10.45 -26.62 7.69
N ARG A 253 10.27 -26.44 9.00
CA ARG A 253 11.17 -25.62 9.83
C ARG A 253 12.62 -26.10 9.76
N ALA A 254 12.84 -27.43 9.67
CA ALA A 254 14.16 -28.00 9.51
C ALA A 254 14.83 -27.58 8.19
N LEU A 255 14.08 -27.61 7.09
CA LEU A 255 14.57 -27.15 5.79
C LEU A 255 14.92 -25.67 5.82
N VAL A 256 14.04 -24.83 6.38
CA VAL A 256 14.27 -23.38 6.46
C VAL A 256 15.47 -23.08 7.36
N ALA A 257 15.62 -23.76 8.49
CA ALA A 257 16.78 -23.57 9.38
C ALA A 257 18.11 -23.97 8.71
N GLU A 258 18.10 -24.96 7.84
CA GLU A 258 19.30 -25.39 7.12
C GLU A 258 19.68 -24.46 5.97
N PHE A 259 18.72 -24.12 5.11
CA PHE A 259 18.97 -23.41 3.85
C PHE A 259 18.70 -21.90 3.93
N PHE A 260 17.79 -21.47 4.77
CA PHE A 260 17.33 -20.06 4.85
C PHE A 260 17.34 -19.57 6.31
N PRO A 261 18.50 -19.60 6.98
CA PRO A 261 18.56 -19.28 8.41
C PRO A 261 18.09 -17.84 8.69
N GLY A 262 17.17 -17.68 9.65
CA GLY A 262 16.56 -16.41 9.99
C GLY A 262 15.31 -16.04 9.20
N MET A 263 14.96 -16.78 8.14
CA MET A 263 13.70 -16.60 7.45
C MET A 263 12.53 -17.12 8.31
N GLN A 264 11.42 -16.40 8.30
CA GLN A 264 10.22 -16.84 9.02
C GLN A 264 9.55 -18.02 8.31
N SER A 265 9.15 -19.04 9.06
CA SER A 265 8.42 -20.21 8.58
C SER A 265 7.46 -20.70 9.66
N ARG A 266 6.36 -20.00 9.86
CA ARG A 266 5.38 -20.31 10.91
C ARG A 266 4.54 -21.53 10.56
N ILE A 267 4.18 -21.68 9.29
CA ILE A 267 3.45 -22.85 8.77
C ILE A 267 4.45 -23.82 8.18
N SER A 268 4.84 -24.81 8.98
CA SER A 268 5.73 -25.88 8.55
C SER A 268 4.99 -26.83 7.58
N GLY A 269 5.71 -27.47 6.68
CA GLY A 269 5.15 -28.37 5.69
C GLY A 269 6.19 -29.29 5.08
N ILE A 270 6.31 -29.30 3.76
CA ILE A 270 7.20 -30.23 3.05
C ILE A 270 8.68 -29.97 3.38
N GLY A 271 9.40 -31.09 3.57
CA GLY A 271 10.85 -31.11 3.71
C GLY A 271 11.57 -31.32 2.39
N LEU A 272 12.88 -31.59 2.48
CA LEU A 272 13.72 -31.87 1.31
C LEU A 272 13.20 -33.03 0.46
N SER A 273 12.71 -34.06 1.12
CA SER A 273 12.08 -35.26 0.52
C SER A 273 10.89 -34.90 -0.38
N GLY A 274 9.97 -34.08 0.14
CA GLY A 274 8.80 -33.61 -0.61
C GLY A 274 9.18 -32.73 -1.81
N ILE A 275 10.18 -31.84 -1.62
CA ILE A 275 10.71 -31.02 -2.72
C ILE A 275 11.36 -31.90 -3.79
N ALA A 276 12.18 -32.89 -3.40
CA ALA A 276 12.81 -33.82 -4.32
C ALA A 276 11.77 -34.55 -5.18
N ARG A 277 10.72 -35.06 -4.56
CA ARG A 277 9.63 -35.75 -5.25
C ARG A 277 8.95 -34.84 -6.27
N LYS A 278 8.55 -33.65 -5.88
CA LYS A 278 7.92 -32.69 -6.78
C LYS A 278 8.84 -32.25 -7.92
N ALA A 279 10.12 -32.03 -7.66
CA ALA A 279 11.10 -31.65 -8.67
C ALA A 279 11.35 -32.80 -9.68
N LEU A 280 11.44 -34.02 -9.20
CA LEU A 280 11.62 -35.21 -10.06
C LEU A 280 10.39 -35.52 -10.93
N GLU A 281 9.18 -35.36 -10.38
CA GLU A 281 7.94 -35.49 -11.16
C GLU A 281 7.89 -34.43 -12.29
N LEU A 282 8.31 -33.21 -12.02
CA LEU A 282 8.39 -32.14 -13.03
C LEU A 282 9.46 -32.46 -14.08
N HIS A 283 10.61 -32.96 -13.65
CA HIS A 283 11.71 -33.38 -14.51
C HIS A 283 11.30 -34.53 -15.43
N GLU A 284 10.69 -35.60 -14.88
CA GLU A 284 10.18 -36.75 -15.66
C GLU A 284 9.18 -36.30 -16.72
N ARG A 285 8.24 -35.44 -16.35
CA ARG A 285 7.29 -34.87 -17.32
C ARG A 285 7.98 -34.05 -18.42
N ALA A 286 9.00 -33.28 -18.07
CA ALA A 286 9.72 -32.41 -19.04
C ALA A 286 10.47 -33.23 -20.11
N TRP A 287 10.96 -34.41 -19.75
CA TRP A 287 11.73 -35.32 -20.61
C TRP A 287 10.89 -36.46 -21.17
N SER A 288 9.61 -36.56 -20.83
CA SER A 288 8.72 -37.61 -21.38
C SER A 288 8.47 -37.36 -22.87
N THR A 289 8.61 -38.42 -23.65
CA THR A 289 8.30 -38.46 -25.10
C THR A 289 6.79 -38.49 -25.37
N ASP A 290 5.99 -38.86 -24.36
CA ASP A 290 4.54 -39.04 -24.47
C ASP A 290 3.77 -37.71 -24.26
N ALA A 291 4.43 -36.68 -23.78
CA ALA A 291 3.82 -35.37 -23.53
C ALA A 291 3.67 -34.58 -24.83
N VAL A 292 2.51 -34.70 -25.49
CA VAL A 292 2.20 -34.00 -26.75
C VAL A 292 1.82 -32.52 -26.52
N THR A 293 1.30 -32.17 -25.35
CA THR A 293 0.81 -30.82 -25.04
C THR A 293 1.29 -30.33 -23.66
N LEU A 294 1.59 -29.05 -23.61
CA LEU A 294 1.91 -28.39 -22.32
C LEU A 294 0.68 -28.33 -21.42
N PRO A 295 0.87 -28.30 -20.07
CA PRO A 295 -0.23 -28.06 -19.12
C PRO A 295 -0.96 -26.75 -19.39
N VAL A 296 -2.26 -26.71 -19.09
CA VAL A 296 -3.12 -25.55 -19.34
C VAL A 296 -2.68 -24.30 -18.56
N GLY A 297 -2.04 -24.45 -17.41
CA GLY A 297 -1.66 -23.36 -16.53
C GLY A 297 -2.85 -22.84 -15.72
N GLY A 298 -3.32 -21.62 -16.01
CA GLY A 298 -4.50 -21.07 -15.32
C GLY A 298 -4.17 -20.25 -14.07
N LEU A 299 -2.89 -20.02 -13.75
CA LEU A 299 -2.46 -19.27 -12.55
C LEU A 299 -2.94 -17.81 -12.55
N TYR A 300 -2.92 -17.15 -13.70
CA TYR A 300 -3.24 -15.72 -13.82
C TYR A 300 -4.71 -15.46 -14.21
N LYS A 301 -5.32 -16.40 -14.88
CA LYS A 301 -6.73 -16.36 -15.31
C LYS A 301 -7.30 -17.76 -15.23
N LEU A 302 -8.54 -17.86 -14.74
CA LEU A 302 -9.28 -19.13 -14.71
C LEU A 302 -9.28 -19.78 -16.11
N ARG A 303 -8.88 -21.04 -16.16
CA ARG A 303 -8.90 -21.90 -17.33
C ARG A 303 -9.50 -23.25 -16.97
N ARG A 304 -10.34 -23.80 -17.84
CA ARG A 304 -10.86 -25.16 -17.66
C ARG A 304 -9.69 -26.15 -17.58
N ARG A 305 -9.66 -27.00 -16.57
CA ARG A 305 -8.58 -27.95 -16.26
C ARG A 305 -7.23 -27.29 -15.91
N GLY A 306 -7.23 -26.01 -15.57
CA GLY A 306 -6.08 -25.30 -15.04
C GLY A 306 -6.11 -25.22 -13.53
N GLU A 307 -5.40 -24.24 -12.99
CA GLU A 307 -5.35 -23.96 -11.54
C GLU A 307 -6.75 -23.68 -10.98
N ALA A 308 -6.98 -24.15 -9.74
CA ALA A 308 -8.19 -23.84 -9.00
C ALA A 308 -8.29 -22.33 -8.66
N HIS A 309 -9.50 -21.82 -8.63
CA HIS A 309 -9.80 -20.45 -8.24
C HIS A 309 -10.93 -20.40 -7.22
N GLY A 310 -10.89 -19.42 -6.31
CA GLY A 310 -11.87 -19.25 -5.25
C GLY A 310 -13.27 -18.86 -5.75
N PHE A 311 -13.35 -18.32 -6.97
CA PHE A 311 -14.60 -18.01 -7.64
C PHE A 311 -14.60 -18.60 -9.06
N GLU A 312 -15.14 -19.78 -9.18
CA GLU A 312 -15.42 -20.42 -10.47
C GLU A 312 -16.80 -19.97 -11.03
N ALA A 313 -16.99 -20.09 -12.34
CA ALA A 313 -18.19 -19.62 -13.02
C ALA A 313 -19.49 -20.19 -12.39
N ASN A 314 -19.50 -21.45 -12.01
CA ASN A 314 -20.65 -22.08 -11.37
C ASN A 314 -20.98 -21.47 -10.01
N LEU A 315 -19.96 -21.15 -9.20
CA LEU A 315 -20.15 -20.48 -7.89
C LEU A 315 -20.72 -19.09 -8.07
N ILE A 316 -20.18 -18.33 -9.04
CA ILE A 316 -20.67 -16.99 -9.37
C ILE A 316 -22.15 -17.03 -9.75
N HIS A 317 -22.52 -17.92 -10.67
CA HIS A 317 -23.89 -18.06 -11.13
C HIS A 317 -24.84 -18.47 -9.99
N THR A 318 -24.45 -19.45 -9.18
CA THR A 318 -25.26 -19.91 -8.05
C THR A 318 -25.47 -18.80 -7.02
N LEU A 319 -24.43 -18.04 -6.68
CA LEU A 319 -24.55 -16.92 -5.76
C LEU A 319 -25.44 -15.81 -6.31
N GLN A 320 -25.27 -15.43 -7.58
CA GLN A 320 -26.10 -14.42 -8.23
C GLN A 320 -27.56 -14.84 -8.29
N THR A 321 -27.84 -16.11 -8.57
CA THR A 321 -29.20 -16.66 -8.53
C THR A 321 -29.79 -16.59 -7.12
N ALA A 322 -29.03 -16.97 -6.11
CA ALA A 322 -29.46 -16.94 -4.72
C ALA A 322 -29.86 -15.52 -4.27
N VAL A 323 -29.04 -14.52 -4.55
CA VAL A 323 -29.33 -13.14 -4.12
C VAL A 323 -30.41 -12.47 -4.94
N ALA A 324 -30.53 -12.82 -6.22
CA ALA A 324 -31.59 -12.28 -7.07
C ALA A 324 -32.97 -12.84 -6.74
N SER A 325 -33.06 -14.10 -6.31
CA SER A 325 -34.32 -14.78 -5.96
C SER A 325 -34.61 -14.79 -4.46
N ASP A 326 -33.83 -14.14 -3.65
CA ASP A 326 -33.90 -14.17 -2.17
C ASP A 326 -34.03 -15.60 -1.62
N SER A 327 -33.21 -16.51 -2.15
CA SER A 327 -33.27 -17.94 -1.82
C SER A 327 -32.09 -18.38 -0.95
N TYR A 328 -32.32 -18.52 0.35
CA TYR A 328 -31.34 -19.08 1.27
C TYR A 328 -30.95 -20.53 0.93
N SER A 329 -31.89 -21.34 0.45
CA SER A 329 -31.57 -22.69 0.03
C SER A 329 -30.64 -22.78 -1.17
N THR A 330 -30.70 -21.81 -2.09
CA THR A 330 -29.75 -21.67 -3.20
C THR A 330 -28.38 -21.17 -2.69
N TYR A 331 -28.37 -20.25 -1.73
CA TYR A 331 -27.15 -19.84 -1.06
C TYR A 331 -26.46 -21.03 -0.35
N ARG A 332 -27.22 -21.90 0.32
CA ARG A 332 -26.67 -23.11 0.94
C ARG A 332 -25.96 -23.99 -0.08
N ARG A 333 -26.52 -24.18 -1.27
CA ARG A 333 -25.85 -24.91 -2.36
C ARG A 333 -24.54 -24.25 -2.79
N TYR A 334 -24.49 -22.90 -2.83
CA TYR A 334 -23.28 -22.15 -3.07
C TYR A 334 -22.23 -22.38 -1.96
N ALA A 335 -22.62 -22.25 -0.70
CA ALA A 335 -21.73 -22.43 0.44
C ALA A 335 -21.14 -23.86 0.48
N ASP A 336 -21.99 -24.89 0.22
CA ASP A 336 -21.57 -26.27 0.13
C ASP A 336 -20.62 -26.53 -1.06
N ALA A 337 -20.82 -25.86 -2.19
CA ALA A 337 -19.94 -25.95 -3.34
C ALA A 337 -18.58 -25.28 -3.06
N VAL A 338 -18.55 -24.14 -2.37
CA VAL A 338 -17.31 -23.50 -1.89
C VAL A 338 -16.51 -24.46 -0.99
N ARG A 339 -17.20 -25.15 -0.07
CA ARG A 339 -16.55 -26.12 0.84
C ARG A 339 -15.92 -27.32 0.10
N ARG A 340 -16.47 -27.69 -1.04
CA ARG A 340 -16.00 -28.82 -1.86
C ARG A 340 -14.86 -28.50 -2.82
N LEU A 341 -14.53 -27.21 -2.99
CA LEU A 341 -13.36 -26.85 -3.79
C LEU A 341 -12.09 -27.47 -3.23
N PRO A 342 -11.07 -27.74 -4.07
CA PRO A 342 -9.72 -27.98 -3.56
C PRO A 342 -9.31 -26.90 -2.58
N PRO A 343 -8.50 -27.18 -1.57
CA PRO A 343 -8.05 -26.17 -0.61
C PRO A 343 -7.35 -25.00 -1.30
N ILE A 344 -7.82 -23.79 -1.04
CA ILE A 344 -7.30 -22.54 -1.60
C ILE A 344 -6.68 -21.68 -0.50
N SER A 345 -7.29 -21.71 0.68
CA SER A 345 -6.87 -20.94 1.86
C SER A 345 -6.52 -21.88 3.00
N LEU A 346 -5.68 -21.44 3.93
CA LEU A 346 -5.28 -22.25 5.08
C LEU A 346 -6.50 -22.74 5.89
N ARG A 347 -7.52 -21.89 6.04
CA ARG A 347 -8.77 -22.25 6.74
C ARG A 347 -9.54 -23.40 6.10
N ASP A 348 -9.26 -23.77 4.85
CA ASP A 348 -9.93 -24.89 4.19
C ASP A 348 -9.43 -26.23 4.75
N LEU A 349 -8.32 -26.24 5.47
CA LEU A 349 -7.77 -27.37 6.22
C LEU A 349 -8.18 -27.37 7.70
N LEU A 350 -9.04 -26.44 8.13
CA LEU A 350 -9.58 -26.38 9.48
C LEU A 350 -11.04 -26.82 9.49
N ASP A 351 -11.50 -27.39 10.61
CA ASP A 351 -12.91 -27.63 10.83
C ASP A 351 -13.28 -27.47 12.31
N PHE A 352 -14.60 -27.41 12.57
CA PHE A 352 -15.13 -27.19 13.91
C PHE A 352 -15.13 -28.46 14.74
N ARG A 353 -14.80 -28.35 16.03
CA ARG A 353 -14.83 -29.44 17.01
C ARG A 353 -16.27 -29.67 17.51
N LEU A 354 -17.17 -30.06 16.59
CA LEU A 354 -18.57 -30.37 16.95
C LEU A 354 -18.71 -31.53 17.93
N ASP A 355 -17.69 -32.39 17.99
CA ASP A 355 -17.57 -33.49 18.96
C ASP A 355 -17.51 -33.02 20.40
N LEU A 356 -17.07 -31.80 20.65
CA LEU A 356 -16.97 -31.17 21.97
C LEU A 356 -18.21 -30.31 22.32
N CYS A 357 -19.14 -30.14 21.41
CA CYS A 357 -20.23 -29.19 21.50
C CYS A 357 -21.60 -29.88 21.70
N LYS A 358 -22.50 -29.18 22.39
CA LYS A 358 -23.91 -29.59 22.50
C LYS A 358 -24.75 -28.58 21.70
N PRO A 359 -25.34 -28.98 20.56
CA PRO A 359 -26.14 -28.09 19.75
C PRO A 359 -27.32 -27.50 20.53
N ILE A 360 -27.68 -26.25 20.17
CA ILE A 360 -28.87 -25.56 20.66
C ILE A 360 -29.80 -25.24 19.48
N SER A 361 -31.04 -24.81 19.78
CA SER A 361 -31.92 -24.31 18.73
C SER A 361 -31.39 -23.04 18.09
N VAL A 362 -31.55 -22.90 16.79
CA VAL A 362 -31.19 -21.65 16.06
C VAL A 362 -31.94 -20.43 16.61
N ASP A 363 -33.12 -20.64 17.17
CA ASP A 363 -33.92 -19.57 17.78
C ASP A 363 -33.30 -18.99 19.06
N GLU A 364 -32.37 -19.70 19.69
CA GLU A 364 -31.65 -19.24 20.86
C GLU A 364 -30.40 -18.40 20.49
N VAL A 365 -30.01 -18.39 19.22
CA VAL A 365 -28.86 -17.63 18.70
C VAL A 365 -29.28 -16.21 18.35
N GLU A 366 -28.36 -15.26 18.57
CA GLU A 366 -28.57 -13.86 18.17
C GLU A 366 -29.09 -13.74 16.72
N SER A 367 -29.88 -12.70 16.47
CA SER A 367 -30.58 -12.56 15.19
C SER A 367 -29.64 -12.23 14.03
N VAL A 368 -30.13 -12.52 12.81
CA VAL A 368 -29.47 -12.06 11.57
C VAL A 368 -29.18 -10.56 11.61
N THR A 369 -30.11 -9.77 12.15
CA THR A 369 -29.97 -8.31 12.27
C THR A 369 -28.76 -7.91 13.13
N GLU A 370 -28.51 -8.62 14.21
CA GLU A 370 -27.35 -8.33 15.07
C GLU A 370 -26.03 -8.81 14.45
N ILE A 371 -26.01 -10.00 13.87
CA ILE A 371 -24.80 -10.55 13.24
C ILE A 371 -24.33 -9.70 12.05
N ARG A 372 -25.26 -9.32 11.16
CA ARG A 372 -24.89 -8.57 9.95
C ARG A 372 -24.34 -7.16 10.24
N LYS A 373 -24.59 -6.58 11.42
CA LYS A 373 -23.95 -5.33 11.85
C LYS A 373 -22.43 -5.44 12.02
N ARG A 374 -21.92 -6.65 12.21
CA ARG A 374 -20.48 -6.93 12.28
C ARG A 374 -19.83 -7.13 10.92
N LEU A 375 -20.63 -7.19 9.86
CA LEU A 375 -20.15 -7.32 8.49
C LEU A 375 -19.95 -5.94 7.88
N VAL A 376 -18.88 -5.79 7.11
CA VAL A 376 -18.46 -4.53 6.49
C VAL A 376 -18.27 -4.74 4.99
N ALA A 377 -18.72 -3.80 4.19
CA ALA A 377 -18.26 -3.67 2.81
C ALA A 377 -16.94 -2.87 2.81
N PRO A 378 -15.78 -3.52 2.59
CA PRO A 378 -14.49 -2.89 2.75
C PRO A 378 -14.21 -1.86 1.66
N GLY A 379 -13.18 -1.03 1.88
CA GLY A 379 -12.83 0.09 1.03
C GLY A 379 -12.52 -0.30 -0.42
N ILE A 380 -13.39 0.14 -1.33
CA ILE A 380 -13.20 0.05 -2.77
C ILE A 380 -13.49 1.43 -3.35
N SER A 381 -12.47 2.09 -3.87
CA SER A 381 -12.56 3.50 -4.24
C SER A 381 -13.49 3.77 -5.42
N LEU A 382 -14.21 4.89 -5.34
CA LEU A 382 -14.86 5.49 -6.49
C LEU A 382 -13.78 5.90 -7.51
N GLY A 383 -13.94 5.48 -8.74
CA GLY A 383 -12.91 5.56 -9.78
C GLY A 383 -12.39 4.17 -10.15
N ALA A 384 -12.15 3.28 -9.20
CA ALA A 384 -12.04 1.84 -9.44
C ALA A 384 -13.42 1.25 -9.70
N LEU A 385 -14.39 1.48 -8.81
CA LEU A 385 -15.82 1.17 -9.06
C LEU A 385 -16.49 2.29 -9.86
N SER A 386 -17.56 1.91 -10.56
CA SER A 386 -18.54 2.87 -11.10
C SER A 386 -19.28 3.58 -9.96
N PRO A 387 -19.78 4.80 -10.17
CA PRO A 387 -20.62 5.49 -9.18
C PRO A 387 -21.83 4.65 -8.75
N GLU A 388 -22.49 3.98 -9.69
CA GLU A 388 -23.65 3.14 -9.44
C GLU A 388 -23.34 1.99 -8.49
N ALA A 389 -22.25 1.27 -8.72
CA ALA A 389 -21.84 0.16 -7.87
C ALA A 389 -21.41 0.64 -6.47
N HIS A 390 -20.71 1.75 -6.39
CA HIS A 390 -20.24 2.32 -5.13
C HIS A 390 -21.41 2.79 -4.25
N GLU A 391 -22.40 3.48 -4.84
CA GLU A 391 -23.59 3.94 -4.13
C GLU A 391 -24.49 2.77 -3.69
N THR A 392 -24.64 1.75 -4.53
CA THR A 392 -25.43 0.55 -4.22
C THR A 392 -24.92 -0.14 -2.95
N LEU A 393 -23.60 -0.29 -2.80
CA LEU A 393 -22.99 -0.83 -1.58
C LEU A 393 -23.33 0.01 -0.35
N SER A 394 -23.16 1.33 -0.45
CA SER A 394 -23.41 2.23 0.67
C SER A 394 -24.88 2.23 1.11
N ILE A 395 -25.80 2.28 0.16
CA ILE A 395 -27.24 2.20 0.44
C ILE A 395 -27.61 0.88 1.11
N ALA A 396 -27.11 -0.24 0.57
CA ALA A 396 -27.40 -1.56 1.13
C ALA A 396 -26.94 -1.66 2.59
N MET A 397 -25.70 -1.27 2.86
CA MET A 397 -25.13 -1.37 4.21
C MET A 397 -25.82 -0.43 5.20
N ASN A 398 -26.19 0.78 4.78
CA ASN A 398 -26.94 1.71 5.63
C ASN A 398 -28.32 1.19 5.97
N ARG A 399 -29.05 0.57 5.02
CA ARG A 399 -30.39 -0.02 5.27
C ARG A 399 -30.36 -1.11 6.34
N ILE A 400 -29.28 -1.87 6.42
CA ILE A 400 -29.17 -2.98 7.39
C ILE A 400 -28.44 -2.60 8.69
N GLY A 401 -28.10 -1.32 8.87
CA GLY A 401 -27.38 -0.85 10.06
C GLY A 401 -25.91 -1.29 10.13
N ALA A 402 -25.38 -1.82 9.04
CA ALA A 402 -23.95 -2.14 8.88
C ALA A 402 -23.17 -0.94 8.31
N ARG A 403 -21.97 -1.17 7.82
CA ARG A 403 -21.09 -0.10 7.33
C ARG A 403 -20.46 -0.45 6.00
N SER A 404 -20.36 0.56 5.13
CA SER A 404 -19.53 0.53 3.93
C SER A 404 -18.41 1.54 4.06
N ASP A 405 -17.29 1.28 3.40
CA ASP A 405 -16.11 2.13 3.37
C ASP A 405 -16.00 2.81 2.00
N SER A 406 -15.80 4.13 2.01
CA SER A 406 -15.67 4.95 0.80
C SER A 406 -14.50 4.56 -0.11
N GLY A 407 -13.44 3.94 0.45
CA GLY A 407 -12.14 3.86 -0.22
C GLY A 407 -11.47 5.22 -0.38
N GLU A 408 -10.30 5.24 -1.01
CA GLU A 408 -9.43 6.44 -1.09
C GLU A 408 -9.86 7.50 -2.12
N GLY A 409 -10.98 7.32 -2.77
CA GLY A 409 -11.39 8.16 -3.91
C GLY A 409 -12.10 9.47 -3.55
N GLY A 410 -12.32 9.75 -2.27
CA GLY A 410 -13.27 10.78 -1.85
C GLY A 410 -14.73 10.33 -2.07
N GLU A 411 -15.66 11.20 -1.76
CA GLU A 411 -17.09 10.96 -1.95
C GLU A 411 -17.82 12.27 -2.25
N ASP A 412 -18.82 12.23 -3.11
CA ASP A 412 -19.63 13.41 -3.40
C ASP A 412 -20.44 13.81 -2.16
N SER A 413 -20.29 15.05 -1.73
CA SER A 413 -21.01 15.61 -0.57
C SER A 413 -22.53 15.56 -0.72
N ALA A 414 -23.05 15.50 -1.95
CA ALA A 414 -24.48 15.33 -2.20
C ALA A 414 -25.01 13.99 -1.65
N ARG A 415 -24.15 12.99 -1.48
CA ARG A 415 -24.54 11.67 -0.94
C ARG A 415 -24.85 11.70 0.56
N SER A 416 -24.41 12.72 1.28
CA SER A 416 -24.75 12.90 2.70
C SER A 416 -26.22 13.27 2.95
N LYS A 417 -26.90 13.75 1.91
CA LYS A 417 -28.31 14.09 1.99
C LYS A 417 -29.18 12.86 1.70
N PRO A 418 -30.18 12.56 2.58
CA PRO A 418 -31.13 11.50 2.31
C PRO A 418 -31.82 11.68 0.95
N ARG A 419 -32.04 10.58 0.24
CA ARG A 419 -32.79 10.55 -1.00
C ARG A 419 -34.32 10.70 -0.73
N PRO A 420 -35.12 11.02 -1.74
CA PRO A 420 -36.59 11.16 -1.56
C PRO A 420 -37.24 9.88 -1.01
N ASN A 421 -36.69 8.70 -1.29
CA ASN A 421 -37.18 7.42 -0.77
C ASN A 421 -36.63 7.07 0.65
N GLY A 422 -35.89 7.99 1.28
CA GLY A 422 -35.30 7.79 2.59
C GLY A 422 -33.94 7.09 2.60
N ASP A 423 -33.42 6.66 1.46
CA ASP A 423 -32.12 6.03 1.37
C ASP A 423 -30.97 7.00 1.68
N ASN A 424 -29.98 6.51 2.39
CA ASN A 424 -28.72 7.18 2.63
C ASN A 424 -27.60 6.51 1.80
N ALA A 425 -27.01 7.28 0.89
CA ALA A 425 -25.92 6.82 0.02
C ALA A 425 -24.53 7.16 0.55
N SER A 426 -24.43 7.81 1.72
CA SER A 426 -23.14 8.14 2.34
C SER A 426 -22.48 6.91 2.94
N SER A 427 -21.20 6.70 2.64
CA SER A 427 -20.42 5.65 3.27
C SER A 427 -20.19 5.96 4.75
N ALA A 428 -20.53 5.02 5.63
CA ALA A 428 -20.41 5.21 7.09
C ALA A 428 -18.93 5.23 7.54
N ILE A 429 -18.03 4.62 6.77
CA ILE A 429 -16.58 4.66 6.96
C ILE A 429 -15.98 5.54 5.86
N LYS A 430 -15.20 6.54 6.25
CA LYS A 430 -14.45 7.38 5.31
C LYS A 430 -12.97 7.03 5.39
N GLN A 431 -12.38 6.68 4.24
CA GLN A 431 -10.98 6.28 4.18
C GLN A 431 -10.08 7.48 3.91
N ILE A 432 -8.96 7.54 4.62
CA ILE A 432 -7.85 8.46 4.40
C ILE A 432 -6.61 7.66 4.02
N ALA A 433 -6.10 7.88 2.81
CA ALA A 433 -4.89 7.23 2.29
C ALA A 433 -3.78 8.27 2.09
N SER A 434 -2.59 7.81 1.72
CA SER A 434 -1.43 8.69 1.47
C SER A 434 -1.69 9.75 0.39
N GLY A 435 -2.55 9.46 -0.58
CA GLY A 435 -2.96 10.40 -1.63
C GLY A 435 -3.83 11.54 -1.16
N ARG A 436 -4.50 11.41 -0.01
CA ARG A 436 -5.38 12.43 0.57
C ARG A 436 -6.46 12.96 -0.40
N PHE A 437 -6.89 12.16 -1.36
CA PHE A 437 -7.86 12.57 -2.39
C PHE A 437 -9.23 12.88 -1.79
N GLY A 438 -9.64 14.14 -1.90
CA GLY A 438 -10.95 14.60 -1.44
C GLY A 438 -11.16 14.58 0.07
N VAL A 439 -10.10 14.52 0.87
CA VAL A 439 -10.16 14.49 2.33
C VAL A 439 -10.32 15.92 2.86
N THR A 440 -11.54 16.37 2.95
CA THR A 440 -11.92 17.68 3.50
C THR A 440 -12.48 17.55 4.92
N ALA A 441 -12.63 18.68 5.63
CA ALA A 441 -13.29 18.69 6.94
C ALA A 441 -14.73 18.16 6.86
N ALA A 442 -15.48 18.49 5.82
CA ALA A 442 -16.84 17.98 5.62
C ALA A 442 -16.85 16.45 5.39
N TYR A 443 -15.94 15.95 4.56
CA TYR A 443 -15.77 14.51 4.33
C TYR A 443 -15.51 13.75 5.64
N LEU A 444 -14.60 14.25 6.46
CA LEU A 444 -14.24 13.62 7.73
C LEU A 444 -15.32 13.75 8.81
N ASN A 445 -16.19 14.74 8.74
CA ASN A 445 -17.32 14.92 9.67
C ASN A 445 -18.56 14.09 9.27
N ASP A 446 -18.63 13.63 8.03
CA ASP A 446 -19.77 12.87 7.51
C ASP A 446 -19.54 11.34 7.59
N CYS A 447 -19.12 10.86 8.76
CA CYS A 447 -18.87 9.44 8.97
C CYS A 447 -18.99 9.03 10.44
N ARG A 448 -19.14 7.72 10.67
CA ARG A 448 -19.08 7.10 12.00
C ARG A 448 -17.69 6.54 12.32
N GLU A 449 -16.88 6.29 11.30
CA GLU A 449 -15.53 5.76 11.43
C GLU A 449 -14.63 6.37 10.35
N ILE A 450 -13.38 6.67 10.72
CA ILE A 450 -12.33 7.08 9.79
C ILE A 450 -11.33 5.94 9.71
N GLU A 451 -11.06 5.44 8.49
CA GLU A 451 -10.08 4.39 8.26
C GLU A 451 -8.78 4.96 7.67
N ILE A 452 -7.68 4.83 8.41
CA ILE A 452 -6.34 5.16 7.93
C ILE A 452 -5.80 3.97 7.13
N LYS A 453 -5.65 4.14 5.82
CA LYS A 453 -5.12 3.11 4.94
C LYS A 453 -3.59 3.17 4.92
N ILE A 454 -2.94 2.29 5.66
CA ILE A 454 -1.48 2.14 5.62
C ILE A 454 -1.06 1.29 4.42
N ALA A 455 -1.79 0.20 4.14
CA ALA A 455 -1.51 -0.71 3.05
C ALA A 455 -2.80 -1.36 2.53
N GLN A 456 -2.70 -2.10 1.44
CA GLN A 456 -3.82 -2.82 0.83
C GLN A 456 -3.42 -4.26 0.53
N GLY A 457 -4.25 -5.22 0.91
CA GLY A 457 -3.97 -6.65 0.80
C GLY A 457 -3.69 -7.13 -0.62
N ALA A 458 -4.42 -6.62 -1.60
CA ALA A 458 -4.23 -6.99 -3.01
C ALA A 458 -2.91 -6.48 -3.63
N LYS A 459 -2.27 -5.50 -3.03
CA LYS A 459 -1.00 -4.91 -3.48
C LYS A 459 -0.19 -4.34 -2.32
N PRO A 460 0.31 -5.19 -1.45
CA PRO A 460 1.08 -4.77 -0.29
C PRO A 460 2.31 -3.96 -0.68
N GLY A 461 2.59 -2.88 0.06
CA GLY A 461 3.71 -1.98 -0.21
C GLY A 461 3.56 -1.07 -1.44
N GLU A 462 2.43 -1.18 -2.17
CA GLU A 462 2.04 -0.29 -3.26
C GLU A 462 0.63 0.18 -2.98
N VAL A 463 0.40 1.45 -2.65
CA VAL A 463 -0.92 1.81 -2.11
C VAL A 463 -1.93 2.08 -3.19
N GLY A 464 -1.85 3.12 -3.96
CA GLY A 464 -2.90 3.43 -4.93
C GLY A 464 -2.37 3.94 -6.26
N GLN A 465 -3.00 3.50 -7.34
CA GLN A 465 -2.80 4.05 -8.67
C GLN A 465 -4.11 4.02 -9.43
N LEU A 466 -4.48 5.15 -10.03
CA LEU A 466 -5.61 5.24 -10.94
C LEU A 466 -5.10 5.71 -12.31
N PRO A 467 -5.24 4.88 -13.37
CA PRO A 467 -4.80 5.28 -14.70
C PRO A 467 -5.53 6.53 -15.20
N GLY A 468 -4.86 7.38 -15.97
CA GLY A 468 -5.42 8.64 -16.46
C GLY A 468 -6.73 8.48 -17.22
N PHE A 469 -6.90 7.41 -17.99
CA PHE A 469 -8.13 7.13 -18.73
C PHE A 469 -9.36 6.81 -17.83
N LYS A 470 -9.16 6.57 -16.54
CA LYS A 470 -10.23 6.44 -15.53
C LYS A 470 -10.48 7.76 -14.78
N VAL A 471 -9.61 8.75 -14.92
CA VAL A 471 -9.77 10.04 -14.26
C VAL A 471 -10.68 10.93 -15.11
N SER A 472 -11.99 10.64 -15.05
CA SER A 472 -13.03 11.47 -15.68
C SER A 472 -13.15 12.83 -15.00
N PRO A 473 -13.84 13.82 -15.59
CA PRO A 473 -14.10 15.11 -14.94
C PRO A 473 -14.74 14.98 -13.55
N LEU A 474 -15.65 14.03 -13.36
CA LEU A 474 -16.26 13.73 -12.07
C LEU A 474 -15.21 13.24 -11.06
N ILE A 475 -14.41 12.26 -11.45
CA ILE A 475 -13.36 11.70 -10.57
C ILE A 475 -12.31 12.75 -10.24
N ALA A 476 -11.89 13.54 -11.23
CA ALA A 476 -10.95 14.64 -11.02
C ALA A 476 -11.49 15.67 -10.03
N LYS A 477 -12.76 16.05 -10.15
CA LYS A 477 -13.42 16.96 -9.22
C LYS A 477 -13.42 16.42 -7.79
N LEU A 478 -13.82 15.16 -7.60
CA LEU A 478 -13.91 14.53 -6.28
C LEU A 478 -12.53 14.35 -5.63
N ARG A 479 -11.50 14.12 -6.44
CA ARG A 479 -10.13 13.92 -5.98
C ARG A 479 -9.28 15.20 -5.97
N HIS A 480 -9.87 16.36 -6.32
CA HIS A 480 -9.17 17.62 -6.46
C HIS A 480 -7.91 17.48 -7.34
N SER A 481 -8.09 16.97 -8.55
CA SER A 481 -7.00 16.67 -9.49
C SER A 481 -7.33 17.08 -10.92
N THR A 482 -6.39 16.87 -11.84
CA THR A 482 -6.54 17.21 -13.25
C THR A 482 -7.14 16.04 -14.04
N PRO A 483 -8.21 16.22 -14.84
CA PRO A 483 -8.78 15.16 -15.67
C PRO A 483 -7.76 14.57 -16.64
N GLY A 484 -7.83 13.23 -16.83
CA GLY A 484 -6.97 12.51 -17.76
C GLY A 484 -5.54 12.26 -17.28
N VAL A 485 -5.15 12.79 -16.14
CA VAL A 485 -3.82 12.60 -15.56
C VAL A 485 -3.84 11.47 -14.53
N MET A 486 -2.88 10.56 -14.63
CA MET A 486 -2.74 9.44 -13.71
C MET A 486 -2.55 9.92 -12.27
N LEU A 487 -3.24 9.27 -11.33
CA LEU A 487 -3.14 9.57 -9.90
C LEU A 487 -2.37 8.48 -9.18
N ILE A 488 -1.43 8.87 -8.33
CA ILE A 488 -0.61 7.98 -7.51
C ILE A 488 -0.83 8.31 -6.04
N SER A 489 -1.14 7.26 -5.26
CA SER A 489 -1.11 7.27 -3.81
C SER A 489 0.17 6.51 -3.42
N PRO A 490 1.25 7.18 -2.99
CA PRO A 490 2.51 6.51 -2.73
C PRO A 490 2.42 5.59 -1.51
N PRO A 491 3.32 4.59 -1.37
CA PRO A 491 3.32 3.68 -0.24
C PRO A 491 3.34 4.37 1.13
N PRO A 492 4.25 5.32 1.41
CA PRO A 492 4.25 6.01 2.69
C PRO A 492 3.25 7.18 2.70
N HIS A 493 2.55 7.37 3.84
CA HIS A 493 1.98 8.67 4.16
C HIS A 493 3.13 9.64 4.46
N HIS A 494 3.10 10.84 3.93
CA HIS A 494 4.17 11.82 4.12
C HIS A 494 4.27 12.37 5.55
N ASP A 495 3.32 12.05 6.39
CA ASP A 495 3.29 12.39 7.82
C ASP A 495 3.42 11.17 8.75
N ILE A 496 3.74 9.97 8.21
CA ILE A 496 3.88 8.75 9.02
C ILE A 496 5.18 8.04 8.66
N TYR A 497 6.14 8.05 9.59
CA TYR A 497 7.42 7.35 9.51
C TYR A 497 7.69 6.52 10.77
N SER A 498 6.84 6.64 11.78
CA SER A 498 6.92 5.93 13.05
C SER A 498 5.53 5.71 13.64
N ILE A 499 5.44 4.91 14.69
CA ILE A 499 4.19 4.74 15.47
C ILE A 499 3.75 6.08 16.10
N GLU A 500 4.69 6.90 16.52
CA GLU A 500 4.43 8.22 17.10
C GLU A 500 3.78 9.17 16.08
N ASP A 501 4.23 9.13 14.85
CA ASP A 501 3.62 9.90 13.74
C ASP A 501 2.20 9.42 13.45
N LEU A 502 2.00 8.10 13.45
CA LEU A 502 0.66 7.53 13.31
C LEU A 502 -0.24 7.97 14.48
N ALA A 503 0.28 7.99 15.70
CA ALA A 503 -0.44 8.48 16.86
C ALA A 503 -0.84 9.95 16.70
N GLN A 504 0.02 10.78 16.09
CA GLN A 504 -0.30 12.16 15.77
C GLN A 504 -1.44 12.27 14.75
N LEU A 505 -1.43 11.45 13.71
CA LEU A 505 -2.54 11.45 12.74
C LEU A 505 -3.86 10.98 13.38
N ILE A 506 -3.83 9.94 14.21
CA ILE A 506 -5.00 9.49 14.98
C ILE A 506 -5.53 10.63 15.86
N TYR A 507 -4.62 11.33 16.52
CA TYR A 507 -4.98 12.50 17.34
C TYR A 507 -5.65 13.59 16.51
N ASP A 508 -5.09 13.96 15.37
CA ASP A 508 -5.65 14.97 14.45
C ASP A 508 -7.06 14.59 13.98
N LEU A 509 -7.24 13.32 13.59
CA LEU A 509 -8.54 12.81 13.11
C LEU A 509 -9.60 12.79 14.21
N LYS A 510 -9.21 12.49 15.44
CA LYS A 510 -10.11 12.57 16.60
C LYS A 510 -10.49 14.00 16.96
N GLN A 511 -9.65 14.97 16.62
CA GLN A 511 -9.99 16.39 16.81
C GLN A 511 -10.98 16.89 15.73
N ILE A 512 -10.79 16.51 14.46
CA ILE A 512 -11.71 16.93 13.40
C ILE A 512 -13.07 16.24 13.45
N ASN A 513 -13.12 15.00 13.92
CA ASN A 513 -14.38 14.32 14.18
C ASN A 513 -14.32 13.59 15.54
N PRO A 514 -14.67 14.29 16.64
CA PRO A 514 -14.60 13.71 17.97
C PRO A 514 -15.60 12.58 18.22
N ASP A 515 -16.59 12.39 17.37
CA ASP A 515 -17.60 11.34 17.50
C ASP A 515 -17.25 10.06 16.74
N ALA A 516 -16.38 10.14 15.73
CA ALA A 516 -15.99 8.98 14.94
C ALA A 516 -14.94 8.13 15.65
N SER A 517 -15.04 6.82 15.47
CA SER A 517 -13.94 5.90 15.77
C SER A 517 -12.83 5.99 14.68
N VAL A 518 -11.62 5.61 15.03
CA VAL A 518 -10.50 5.56 14.08
C VAL A 518 -10.02 4.13 13.93
N CYS A 519 -10.04 3.65 12.69
CA CYS A 519 -9.52 2.35 12.27
C CYS A 519 -8.16 2.54 11.59
N VAL A 520 -7.22 1.65 11.85
CA VAL A 520 -5.96 1.56 11.11
C VAL A 520 -5.94 0.26 10.31
N LYS A 521 -5.84 0.37 8.99
CA LYS A 521 -5.79 -0.76 8.06
C LYS A 521 -4.35 -1.17 7.80
N LEU A 522 -4.04 -2.39 8.21
CA LEU A 522 -2.76 -3.07 8.03
C LEU A 522 -2.93 -4.32 7.16
N VAL A 523 -1.84 -4.85 6.65
CA VAL A 523 -1.85 -6.09 5.86
C VAL A 523 -1.03 -7.16 6.58
N ALA A 524 -1.51 -8.41 6.51
CA ALA A 524 -0.86 -9.56 7.11
C ALA A 524 0.56 -9.73 6.59
N ARG A 525 1.52 -9.76 7.51
CA ARG A 525 2.94 -10.06 7.29
C ARG A 525 3.54 -10.58 8.61
N SER A 526 4.72 -11.15 8.53
CA SER A 526 5.49 -11.51 9.71
C SER A 526 5.80 -10.26 10.56
N GLY A 527 5.58 -10.32 11.87
CA GLY A 527 5.78 -9.20 12.80
C GLY A 527 4.63 -8.19 12.85
N ILE A 528 3.51 -8.44 12.19
CA ILE A 528 2.34 -7.54 12.18
C ILE A 528 1.75 -7.35 13.59
N GLY A 529 1.87 -8.37 14.45
CA GLY A 529 1.41 -8.27 15.84
C GLY A 529 2.13 -7.20 16.64
N THR A 530 3.43 -7.03 16.45
CA THR A 530 4.23 -5.97 17.08
C THR A 530 3.80 -4.58 16.59
N ILE A 531 3.58 -4.43 15.30
CA ILE A 531 3.06 -3.18 14.72
C ILE A 531 1.67 -2.89 15.29
N ALA A 532 0.79 -3.88 15.34
CA ALA A 532 -0.56 -3.74 15.89
C ALA A 532 -0.56 -3.35 17.39
N ALA A 533 0.37 -3.88 18.17
CA ALA A 533 0.54 -3.48 19.56
C ALA A 533 0.89 -1.98 19.68
N GLY A 534 1.78 -1.47 18.84
CA GLY A 534 2.07 -0.04 18.72
C GLY A 534 0.85 0.77 18.30
N VAL A 535 0.09 0.30 17.33
CA VAL A 535 -1.13 0.95 16.84
C VAL A 535 -2.21 1.00 17.96
N ALA A 536 -2.37 -0.06 18.74
CA ALA A 536 -3.28 -0.06 19.88
C ALA A 536 -2.85 0.96 20.95
N LYS A 537 -1.54 1.07 21.23
CA LYS A 537 -1.00 2.09 22.15
C LYS A 537 -1.18 3.51 21.59
N ALA A 538 -1.18 3.68 20.28
CA ALA A 538 -1.46 4.94 19.62
C ALA A 538 -2.95 5.35 19.66
N LYS A 539 -3.80 4.59 20.36
CA LYS A 539 -5.23 4.86 20.56
C LYS A 539 -6.11 4.67 19.34
N ALA A 540 -5.72 3.81 18.41
CA ALA A 540 -6.65 3.31 17.40
C ALA A 540 -7.81 2.56 18.08
N ASP A 541 -9.03 2.72 17.57
CA ASP A 541 -10.23 2.06 18.08
C ASP A 541 -10.44 0.69 17.44
N THR A 542 -10.04 0.56 16.18
CA THR A 542 -10.11 -0.67 15.40
C THR A 542 -8.81 -0.88 14.65
N ILE A 543 -8.37 -2.12 14.55
CA ILE A 543 -7.26 -2.53 13.67
C ILE A 543 -7.82 -3.53 12.66
N LEU A 544 -7.68 -3.20 11.37
CA LEU A 544 -8.03 -4.10 10.28
C LEU A 544 -6.77 -4.82 9.81
N ILE A 545 -6.80 -6.14 9.82
CA ILE A 545 -5.76 -7.00 9.26
C ILE A 545 -6.29 -7.60 7.96
N SER A 546 -5.81 -7.08 6.84
CA SER A 546 -6.18 -7.57 5.50
C SER A 546 -5.27 -8.72 5.07
N GLY A 547 -5.85 -9.75 4.46
CA GLY A 547 -5.08 -10.80 3.79
C GLY A 547 -4.62 -10.38 2.38
N HIS A 548 -3.74 -11.18 1.77
CA HIS A 548 -3.22 -10.94 0.41
C HIS A 548 -4.27 -11.12 -0.70
N VAL A 549 -5.35 -11.82 -0.44
CA VAL A 549 -6.46 -12.00 -1.38
C VAL A 549 -7.28 -10.73 -1.47
N GLY A 550 -7.63 -10.31 -2.67
CA GLY A 550 -8.46 -9.14 -2.88
C GLY A 550 -8.38 -8.60 -4.30
N GLY A 551 -9.23 -7.64 -4.63
CA GLY A 551 -9.25 -6.98 -5.93
C GLY A 551 -8.30 -5.79 -6.01
N THR A 552 -7.77 -5.52 -7.20
CA THR A 552 -7.03 -4.29 -7.49
C THR A 552 -7.28 -3.82 -8.92
N GLY A 553 -7.36 -2.50 -9.10
CA GLY A 553 -7.50 -1.88 -10.42
C GLY A 553 -6.18 -1.78 -11.20
N ALA A 554 -5.03 -1.84 -10.52
CA ALA A 554 -3.70 -1.82 -11.14
C ALA A 554 -2.64 -2.21 -10.12
N SER A 555 -1.84 -3.23 -10.43
CA SER A 555 -0.65 -3.62 -9.66
C SER A 555 0.21 -4.59 -10.48
N PRO A 556 1.54 -4.62 -10.30
CA PRO A 556 2.40 -5.64 -10.90
C PRO A 556 2.03 -7.05 -10.43
N GLN A 557 2.18 -8.03 -11.32
CA GLN A 557 1.91 -9.44 -11.00
C GLN A 557 2.78 -9.95 -9.84
N SER A 558 4.02 -9.48 -9.75
CA SER A 558 4.93 -9.84 -8.65
C SER A 558 4.39 -9.45 -7.27
N SER A 559 3.68 -8.32 -7.17
CA SER A 559 3.01 -7.93 -5.91
C SER A 559 1.74 -8.73 -5.66
N ILE A 560 0.89 -8.87 -6.69
CA ILE A 560 -0.39 -9.59 -6.56
C ILE A 560 -0.17 -11.05 -6.12
N LYS A 561 0.80 -11.72 -6.75
CA LYS A 561 1.02 -13.15 -6.55
C LYS A 561 1.89 -13.49 -5.35
N TYR A 562 2.83 -12.63 -4.97
CA TYR A 562 3.92 -13.02 -4.08
C TYR A 562 4.13 -12.12 -2.86
N ALA A 563 3.41 -10.99 -2.73
CA ALA A 563 3.52 -10.14 -1.54
C ALA A 563 2.38 -10.38 -0.55
N GLY A 564 2.67 -10.21 0.75
CA GLY A 564 1.71 -10.36 1.83
C GLY A 564 1.34 -11.82 2.15
N LEU A 565 0.63 -12.00 3.24
CA LEU A 565 0.27 -13.31 3.80
C LEU A 565 -1.26 -13.50 3.84
N PRO A 566 -1.74 -14.75 3.98
CA PRO A 566 -3.12 -15.03 4.35
C PRO A 566 -3.51 -14.31 5.65
N TRP A 567 -4.74 -13.80 5.71
CA TRP A 567 -5.23 -13.11 6.92
C TRP A 567 -5.25 -14.05 8.14
N GLU A 568 -5.41 -15.34 7.96
CA GLU A 568 -5.39 -16.32 9.04
C GLU A 568 -4.09 -16.24 9.85
N MET A 569 -2.97 -16.06 9.17
CA MET A 569 -1.67 -15.91 9.82
C MET A 569 -1.53 -14.56 10.52
N GLY A 570 -1.88 -13.47 9.82
CA GLY A 570 -1.76 -12.12 10.35
C GLY A 570 -2.73 -11.84 11.50
N LEU A 571 -3.97 -12.28 11.38
CA LEU A 571 -4.99 -12.11 12.41
C LEU A 571 -4.64 -12.90 13.68
N SER A 572 -4.26 -14.17 13.55
CA SER A 572 -3.86 -15.01 14.67
C SER A 572 -2.67 -14.39 15.41
N GLU A 573 -1.62 -13.98 14.70
CA GLU A 573 -0.47 -13.30 15.30
C GLU A 573 -0.88 -12.02 16.05
N THR A 574 -1.68 -11.18 15.42
CA THR A 574 -2.13 -9.90 16.01
C THR A 574 -2.93 -10.15 17.27
N HIS A 575 -3.89 -11.06 17.23
CA HIS A 575 -4.71 -11.40 18.38
C HIS A 575 -3.87 -11.91 19.56
N GLN A 576 -2.93 -12.85 19.30
CA GLN A 576 -2.06 -13.41 20.31
C GLN A 576 -1.13 -12.35 20.92
N VAL A 577 -0.49 -11.52 20.11
CA VAL A 577 0.44 -10.47 20.58
C VAL A 577 -0.30 -9.42 21.40
N LEU A 578 -1.50 -9.02 20.99
CA LEU A 578 -2.33 -8.07 21.77
C LEU A 578 -2.77 -8.67 23.11
N MET A 579 -3.07 -9.95 23.17
CA MET A 579 -3.39 -10.64 24.43
C MET A 579 -2.18 -10.69 25.35
N LEU A 580 -1.01 -11.12 24.86
CA LEU A 580 0.23 -11.16 25.64
C LEU A 580 0.62 -9.79 26.22
N ASN A 581 0.33 -8.71 25.50
CA ASN A 581 0.64 -7.34 25.91
C ASN A 581 -0.50 -6.67 26.70
N ARG A 582 -1.58 -7.38 27.04
CA ARG A 582 -2.75 -6.84 27.74
C ARG A 582 -3.41 -5.65 27.01
N LEU A 583 -3.41 -5.70 25.68
CA LEU A 583 -3.96 -4.64 24.82
C LEU A 583 -5.24 -5.09 24.10
N ARG A 584 -5.51 -6.40 24.01
CA ARG A 584 -6.61 -6.95 23.21
C ARG A 584 -7.97 -6.35 23.53
N HIS A 585 -8.26 -6.13 24.81
CA HIS A 585 -9.52 -5.58 25.28
C HIS A 585 -9.73 -4.09 24.96
N ARG A 586 -8.69 -3.40 24.46
CA ARG A 586 -8.70 -1.96 24.14
C ARG A 586 -8.97 -1.65 22.70
N VAL A 587 -9.02 -2.64 21.82
CA VAL A 587 -9.11 -2.44 20.38
C VAL A 587 -9.96 -3.53 19.75
N ARG A 588 -10.79 -3.15 18.76
CA ARG A 588 -11.51 -4.09 17.91
C ARG A 588 -10.58 -4.63 16.85
N LEU A 589 -10.73 -5.90 16.52
CA LEU A 589 -10.05 -6.51 15.37
C LEU A 589 -11.04 -6.75 14.25
N ARG A 590 -10.67 -6.31 13.06
CA ARG A 590 -11.39 -6.56 11.81
C ARG A 590 -10.46 -7.31 10.87
N THR A 591 -11.03 -8.19 10.02
CA THR A 591 -10.27 -8.85 8.97
C THR A 591 -11.05 -8.85 7.66
N ASP A 592 -10.31 -8.89 6.55
CA ASP A 592 -10.84 -9.07 5.21
C ASP A 592 -9.84 -9.84 4.31
N GLY A 593 -10.27 -10.20 3.13
CA GLY A 593 -9.47 -10.91 2.14
C GLY A 593 -10.02 -12.30 1.81
N GLY A 594 -11.07 -12.36 0.99
CA GLY A 594 -11.64 -13.60 0.49
C GLY A 594 -12.67 -14.26 1.39
N ILE A 595 -13.30 -13.51 2.28
CA ILE A 595 -14.46 -13.98 3.07
C ILE A 595 -15.67 -14.11 2.13
N LYS A 596 -16.24 -15.33 2.07
CA LYS A 596 -17.27 -15.70 1.11
C LYS A 596 -18.53 -16.32 1.73
N THR A 597 -18.41 -16.92 2.91
CA THR A 597 -19.47 -17.69 3.58
C THR A 597 -19.49 -17.44 5.07
N GLY A 598 -20.56 -17.88 5.74
CA GLY A 598 -20.63 -17.80 7.21
C GLY A 598 -19.57 -18.64 7.91
N ARG A 599 -19.13 -19.72 7.28
CA ARG A 599 -18.01 -20.53 7.79
C ARG A 599 -16.71 -19.72 7.88
N ASP A 600 -16.39 -18.92 6.86
CA ASP A 600 -15.23 -18.02 6.89
C ASP A 600 -15.32 -17.03 8.05
N VAL A 601 -16.51 -16.48 8.29
CA VAL A 601 -16.76 -15.53 9.39
C VAL A 601 -16.53 -16.18 10.75
N VAL A 602 -17.06 -17.37 11.00
CA VAL A 602 -16.92 -18.04 12.29
C VAL A 602 -15.44 -18.44 12.54
N ILE A 603 -14.74 -18.93 11.53
CA ILE A 603 -13.30 -19.24 11.65
C ILE A 603 -12.51 -17.95 11.93
N ALA A 604 -12.80 -16.86 11.24
CA ALA A 604 -12.16 -15.58 11.52
C ALA A 604 -12.42 -15.10 12.96
N ALA A 605 -13.63 -15.26 13.47
CA ALA A 605 -13.96 -14.95 14.86
C ALA A 605 -13.16 -15.82 15.84
N MET A 606 -13.06 -17.12 15.59
CA MET A 606 -12.26 -18.03 16.41
C MET A 606 -10.76 -17.66 16.40
N LEU A 607 -10.26 -17.12 15.28
CA LEU A 607 -8.88 -16.62 15.19
C LEU A 607 -8.71 -15.19 15.77
N GLY A 608 -9.79 -14.53 16.19
CA GLY A 608 -9.73 -13.30 16.97
C GLY A 608 -10.46 -12.09 16.39
N ALA A 609 -11.08 -12.16 15.22
CA ALA A 609 -11.80 -11.03 14.64
C ALA A 609 -13.19 -10.82 15.28
N GLU A 610 -13.57 -9.54 15.36
CA GLU A 610 -14.90 -9.09 15.85
C GLU A 610 -15.76 -8.53 14.72
N GLU A 611 -15.11 -8.09 13.63
CA GLU A 611 -15.74 -7.52 12.44
C GLU A 611 -15.13 -8.13 11.17
N PHE A 612 -15.92 -8.21 10.10
CA PHE A 612 -15.56 -9.02 8.93
C PHE A 612 -15.88 -8.27 7.65
N GLY A 613 -14.86 -8.06 6.81
CA GLY A 613 -15.00 -7.41 5.51
C GLY A 613 -15.33 -8.40 4.40
N VAL A 614 -16.42 -8.16 3.68
CA VAL A 614 -16.87 -8.97 2.55
C VAL A 614 -16.82 -8.12 1.29
N GLY A 615 -15.74 -8.20 0.54
CA GLY A 615 -15.50 -7.37 -0.64
C GLY A 615 -15.89 -8.03 -1.95
N THR A 616 -15.11 -9.00 -2.42
CA THR A 616 -15.31 -9.65 -3.72
C THR A 616 -16.70 -10.30 -3.85
N ALA A 617 -17.17 -10.98 -2.81
CA ALA A 617 -18.50 -11.59 -2.81
C ALA A 617 -19.61 -10.54 -2.96
N SER A 618 -19.47 -9.35 -2.37
CA SER A 618 -20.41 -8.23 -2.54
C SER A 618 -20.46 -7.76 -4.00
N LEU A 619 -19.32 -7.66 -4.67
CA LEU A 619 -19.26 -7.32 -6.09
C LEU A 619 -19.91 -8.41 -6.96
N VAL A 620 -19.69 -9.68 -6.64
CA VAL A 620 -20.34 -10.81 -7.33
C VAL A 620 -21.85 -10.74 -7.16
N ALA A 621 -22.34 -10.45 -5.96
CA ALA A 621 -23.78 -10.25 -5.71
C ALA A 621 -24.38 -9.12 -6.56
N MET A 622 -23.61 -8.08 -6.89
CA MET A 622 -24.02 -6.97 -7.76
C MET A 622 -23.85 -7.25 -9.26
N GLY A 623 -23.40 -8.44 -9.66
CA GLY A 623 -23.27 -8.81 -11.06
C GLY A 623 -21.83 -8.95 -11.57
N CYS A 624 -20.82 -8.84 -10.74
CA CYS A 624 -19.44 -9.10 -11.16
C CYS A 624 -19.26 -10.55 -11.59
N ILE A 625 -18.70 -10.77 -12.77
CA ILE A 625 -18.45 -12.10 -13.36
C ILE A 625 -16.96 -12.50 -13.33
N MET A 626 -16.15 -11.81 -12.57
CA MET A 626 -14.72 -12.11 -12.34
C MET A 626 -13.87 -12.20 -13.62
N VAL A 627 -14.20 -11.42 -14.66
CA VAL A 627 -13.42 -11.35 -15.93
C VAL A 627 -12.01 -10.80 -15.72
N ARG A 628 -11.76 -10.13 -14.59
CA ARG A 628 -10.43 -9.55 -14.26
C ARG A 628 -9.97 -8.44 -15.23
N GLN A 629 -10.92 -7.66 -15.78
CA GLN A 629 -10.65 -6.48 -16.62
C GLN A 629 -10.77 -5.15 -15.84
N CYS A 630 -10.64 -5.21 -14.53
CA CYS A 630 -10.82 -4.04 -13.64
C CYS A 630 -9.82 -2.91 -13.92
N HIS A 631 -8.62 -3.23 -14.43
CA HIS A 631 -7.55 -2.27 -14.72
C HIS A 631 -7.69 -1.57 -16.07
N SER A 632 -8.47 -2.10 -16.99
CA SER A 632 -8.52 -1.65 -18.40
C SER A 632 -9.68 -0.72 -18.74
N ASN A 633 -10.54 -0.41 -17.77
CA ASN A 633 -11.78 0.37 -17.97
C ASN A 633 -12.80 -0.28 -18.91
N THR A 634 -12.69 -1.59 -19.15
CA THR A 634 -13.51 -2.36 -20.11
C THR A 634 -14.40 -3.40 -19.41
N CYS A 635 -14.80 -3.15 -18.15
CA CYS A 635 -15.66 -4.07 -17.42
C CYS A 635 -17.01 -4.26 -18.12
N PRO A 636 -17.32 -5.47 -18.63
CA PRO A 636 -18.50 -5.68 -19.50
C PRO A 636 -19.82 -5.59 -18.74
N VAL A 637 -19.81 -5.63 -17.43
CA VAL A 637 -21.00 -5.60 -16.55
C VAL A 637 -21.14 -4.29 -15.76
N GLY A 638 -20.35 -3.26 -16.08
CA GLY A 638 -20.50 -1.92 -15.52
C GLY A 638 -20.06 -1.74 -14.05
N VAL A 639 -19.48 -2.75 -13.41
CA VAL A 639 -19.11 -2.69 -11.98
C VAL A 639 -17.81 -1.87 -11.77
N CYS A 640 -16.77 -2.14 -12.56
CA CYS A 640 -15.43 -1.54 -12.41
C CYS A 640 -15.01 -0.75 -13.65
N THR A 641 -15.79 0.25 -14.03
CA THR A 641 -15.52 1.09 -15.19
C THR A 641 -16.04 2.50 -15.00
N GLN A 642 -15.42 3.48 -15.68
CA GLN A 642 -15.91 4.84 -15.78
C GLN A 642 -16.50 5.14 -17.15
N ASP A 643 -16.45 4.18 -18.09
CA ASP A 643 -17.05 4.31 -19.42
C ASP A 643 -18.56 4.31 -19.32
N GLU A 644 -19.21 5.39 -19.75
CA GLU A 644 -20.65 5.58 -19.65
C GLU A 644 -21.46 4.50 -20.40
N LYS A 645 -20.93 4.02 -21.54
CA LYS A 645 -21.58 2.96 -22.33
C LYS A 645 -21.57 1.60 -21.64
N LEU A 646 -20.59 1.38 -20.77
CA LEU A 646 -20.48 0.17 -19.99
C LEU A 646 -21.19 0.30 -18.65
N ARG A 647 -21.20 1.49 -18.04
CA ARG A 647 -21.88 1.75 -16.76
C ARG A 647 -23.38 1.47 -16.84
N VAL A 648 -24.05 1.77 -17.95
CA VAL A 648 -25.48 1.50 -18.15
C VAL A 648 -25.84 0.01 -18.10
N LYS A 649 -24.84 -0.89 -18.17
CA LYS A 649 -25.03 -2.34 -18.05
C LYS A 649 -25.03 -2.83 -16.60
N PHE A 650 -24.85 -1.94 -15.64
CA PHE A 650 -24.87 -2.30 -14.23
C PHE A 650 -26.29 -2.65 -13.78
N GLU A 651 -26.48 -3.87 -13.29
CA GLU A 651 -27.77 -4.41 -12.84
C GLU A 651 -27.81 -4.70 -11.33
N GLY A 652 -26.82 -4.24 -10.60
CA GLY A 652 -26.76 -4.42 -9.15
C GLY A 652 -27.85 -3.62 -8.43
N THR A 653 -28.39 -4.17 -7.36
CA THR A 653 -29.35 -3.50 -6.49
C THR A 653 -28.97 -3.64 -5.03
N PRO A 654 -29.38 -2.69 -4.15
CA PRO A 654 -29.17 -2.82 -2.71
C PRO A 654 -29.73 -4.12 -2.14
N GLU A 655 -30.88 -4.58 -2.64
CA GLU A 655 -31.54 -5.81 -2.18
C GLU A 655 -30.69 -7.05 -2.40
N LYS A 656 -29.99 -7.16 -3.53
CA LYS A 656 -29.07 -8.28 -3.81
C LYS A 656 -27.91 -8.31 -2.80
N VAL A 657 -27.38 -7.16 -2.46
CA VAL A 657 -26.30 -7.04 -1.46
C VAL A 657 -26.84 -7.39 -0.06
N ILE A 658 -27.99 -6.86 0.31
CA ILE A 658 -28.66 -7.15 1.59
C ILE A 658 -28.91 -8.65 1.74
N ASN A 659 -29.39 -9.31 0.68
CA ASN A 659 -29.61 -10.74 0.67
C ASN A 659 -28.31 -11.52 0.94
N LEU A 660 -27.20 -11.15 0.28
CA LEU A 660 -25.90 -11.77 0.54
C LEU A 660 -25.51 -11.68 2.02
N PHE A 661 -25.55 -10.48 2.60
CA PHE A 661 -25.15 -10.27 3.99
C PHE A 661 -26.08 -10.96 4.98
N SER A 662 -27.37 -11.00 4.67
CA SER A 662 -28.37 -11.72 5.47
C SER A 662 -28.16 -13.24 5.40
N PHE A 663 -27.83 -13.80 4.23
CA PHE A 663 -27.53 -15.22 4.07
C PHE A 663 -26.24 -15.62 4.79
N ILE A 664 -25.19 -14.79 4.71
CA ILE A 664 -23.97 -15.02 5.49
C ILE A 664 -24.28 -15.03 7.00
N ALA A 665 -25.08 -14.07 7.47
CA ALA A 665 -25.47 -14.00 8.88
C ALA A 665 -26.32 -15.21 9.31
N GLU A 666 -27.23 -15.69 8.48
CA GLU A 666 -28.02 -16.90 8.76
C GLU A 666 -27.14 -18.16 8.77
N ASP A 667 -26.16 -18.25 7.86
CA ASP A 667 -25.17 -19.33 7.84
C ASP A 667 -24.33 -19.32 9.15
N VAL A 668 -23.92 -18.15 9.62
CA VAL A 668 -23.26 -17.98 10.93
C VAL A 668 -24.15 -18.47 12.07
N ARG A 669 -25.43 -18.09 12.10
CA ARG A 669 -26.39 -18.55 13.12
C ARG A 669 -26.48 -20.08 13.19
N ASN A 670 -26.59 -20.73 12.05
CA ASN A 670 -26.67 -22.19 11.97
C ASN A 670 -25.40 -22.87 12.53
N ILE A 671 -24.22 -22.30 12.22
CA ILE A 671 -22.95 -22.79 12.73
C ILE A 671 -22.86 -22.58 14.26
N LEU A 672 -23.22 -21.39 14.76
CA LEU A 672 -23.23 -21.10 16.20
C LEU A 672 -24.21 -22.02 16.96
N ALA A 673 -25.38 -22.30 16.40
CA ALA A 673 -26.33 -23.24 16.96
C ALA A 673 -25.71 -24.64 17.08
N SER A 674 -25.02 -25.11 16.04
CA SER A 674 -24.30 -26.40 16.05
C SER A 674 -23.18 -26.43 17.09
N LEU A 675 -22.54 -25.31 17.37
CA LEU A 675 -21.50 -25.15 18.38
C LEU A 675 -22.08 -24.98 19.80
N GLY A 676 -23.39 -24.81 19.95
CA GLY A 676 -24.05 -24.61 21.22
C GLY A 676 -23.83 -23.26 21.87
N VAL A 677 -23.50 -22.23 21.08
CA VAL A 677 -23.27 -20.85 21.55
C VAL A 677 -24.36 -19.91 21.07
N ARG A 678 -24.67 -18.87 21.85
CA ARG A 678 -25.77 -17.95 21.60
C ARG A 678 -25.34 -16.71 20.80
N THR A 679 -24.07 -16.32 20.92
CA THR A 679 -23.59 -15.10 20.28
C THR A 679 -22.24 -15.34 19.55
N LEU A 680 -21.99 -14.57 18.51
CA LEU A 680 -20.70 -14.59 17.80
C LEU A 680 -19.55 -14.16 18.73
N ALA A 681 -19.82 -13.28 19.70
CA ALA A 681 -18.83 -12.86 20.67
C ALA A 681 -18.27 -14.03 21.53
N GLU A 682 -19.08 -15.05 21.81
CA GLU A 682 -18.67 -16.21 22.62
C GLU A 682 -17.58 -17.05 21.95
N VAL A 683 -17.45 -17.00 20.62
CA VAL A 683 -16.43 -17.78 19.88
C VAL A 683 -15.18 -16.99 19.54
N ILE A 684 -15.12 -15.69 19.86
CA ILE A 684 -13.93 -14.87 19.57
C ILE A 684 -12.71 -15.42 20.31
N GLY A 685 -11.67 -15.77 19.54
CA GLY A 685 -10.43 -16.33 20.07
C GLY A 685 -10.53 -17.78 20.56
N ARG A 686 -11.65 -18.47 20.32
CA ARG A 686 -11.86 -19.89 20.74
C ARG A 686 -11.26 -20.85 19.72
N THR A 687 -9.94 -20.82 19.54
CA THR A 687 -9.21 -21.75 18.65
C THR A 687 -9.25 -23.21 19.14
N ASP A 688 -9.58 -23.45 20.41
CA ASP A 688 -9.86 -24.77 20.96
C ASP A 688 -11.06 -25.48 20.30
N LEU A 689 -11.95 -24.72 19.64
CA LEU A 689 -13.08 -25.25 18.87
C LEU A 689 -12.74 -25.53 17.39
N LEU A 690 -11.46 -25.36 17.01
CA LEU A 690 -10.94 -25.70 15.68
C LEU A 690 -9.94 -26.85 15.75
N HIS A 691 -9.87 -27.63 14.68
CA HIS A 691 -8.82 -28.61 14.47
C HIS A 691 -8.46 -28.71 12.99
N GLN A 692 -7.24 -29.16 12.72
CA GLN A 692 -6.80 -29.45 11.37
C GLN A 692 -7.40 -30.76 10.88
N VAL A 693 -7.86 -30.79 9.62
CA VAL A 693 -8.45 -31.96 8.98
C VAL A 693 -7.66 -32.36 7.73
N SER A 694 -7.61 -33.67 7.46
CA SER A 694 -7.04 -34.19 6.22
C SER A 694 -8.00 -33.90 5.04
N ARG A 695 -7.39 -33.55 3.91
CA ARG A 695 -8.11 -33.37 2.62
C ARG A 695 -7.63 -34.41 1.58
N GLY A 696 -7.06 -35.54 2.05
CA GLY A 696 -6.72 -36.69 1.22
C GLY A 696 -5.42 -36.55 0.41
N SER A 697 -4.50 -35.69 0.83
CA SER A 697 -3.18 -35.50 0.22
C SER A 697 -2.09 -35.56 1.28
N ASP A 698 -1.07 -36.39 1.09
CA ASP A 698 0.07 -36.50 1.99
C ASP A 698 0.80 -35.17 2.16
N PHE A 699 0.92 -34.35 1.10
CA PHE A 699 1.56 -33.04 1.15
C PHE A 699 0.77 -32.02 1.98
N LEU A 700 -0.56 -32.13 2.00
CA LEU A 700 -1.41 -31.27 2.83
C LEU A 700 -1.40 -31.75 4.29
N ASP A 701 -1.28 -33.03 4.51
CA ASP A 701 -1.21 -33.62 5.85
C ASP A 701 0.14 -33.37 6.53
N ASP A 702 1.19 -33.08 5.78
CA ASP A 702 2.48 -32.59 6.28
C ASP A 702 2.44 -31.15 6.85
N LEU A 703 1.41 -30.39 6.55
CA LEU A 703 1.25 -29.02 7.06
C LEU A 703 0.96 -29.02 8.55
N ASP A 704 1.62 -28.13 9.28
CA ASP A 704 1.35 -27.85 10.68
C ASP A 704 0.65 -26.52 10.85
N LEU A 705 -0.66 -26.54 11.06
CA LEU A 705 -1.48 -25.35 11.32
C LEU A 705 -1.62 -25.02 12.82
N ASN A 706 -0.98 -25.77 13.71
CA ASN A 706 -1.05 -25.49 15.16
C ASN A 706 -0.65 -24.06 15.55
N PRO A 707 0.31 -23.39 14.88
CA PRO A 707 0.60 -22.00 15.19
C PRO A 707 -0.59 -21.05 15.03
N LEU A 708 -1.55 -21.36 14.15
CA LEU A 708 -2.79 -20.60 14.02
C LEU A 708 -3.75 -20.82 15.19
N LEU A 709 -3.66 -21.99 15.82
CA LEU A 709 -4.57 -22.42 16.89
C LEU A 709 -4.01 -22.14 18.28
N ALA A 710 -2.84 -21.51 18.38
CA ALA A 710 -2.25 -21.12 19.66
C ALA A 710 -3.18 -20.19 20.43
N GLN A 711 -3.21 -20.33 21.75
CA GLN A 711 -3.96 -19.44 22.66
C GLN A 711 -3.02 -18.80 23.66
N ALA A 712 -2.86 -17.48 23.57
CA ALA A 712 -2.19 -16.72 24.60
C ALA A 712 -3.13 -16.48 25.79
N ASP A 713 -2.58 -16.39 26.98
CA ASP A 713 -3.33 -16.04 28.19
C ASP A 713 -3.62 -14.52 28.21
N PRO A 714 -4.89 -14.09 28.16
CA PRO A 714 -5.24 -12.67 28.26
C PRO A 714 -5.09 -12.11 29.68
N GLY A 715 -4.78 -12.96 30.69
CA GLY A 715 -4.84 -12.61 32.10
C GLY A 715 -6.27 -12.30 32.54
N PRO A 716 -6.50 -11.21 33.32
CA PRO A 716 -7.83 -10.86 33.82
C PRO A 716 -8.71 -10.16 32.76
N TYR A 717 -8.22 -9.97 31.53
CA TYR A 717 -8.90 -9.20 30.50
C TYR A 717 -9.65 -10.09 29.50
N ALA A 718 -10.65 -9.53 28.84
CA ALA A 718 -11.40 -10.21 27.79
C ALA A 718 -10.55 -10.43 26.52
N ARG A 719 -10.93 -11.44 25.73
CA ARG A 719 -10.33 -11.78 24.41
C ARG A 719 -10.89 -10.94 23.26
N TYR A 720 -11.72 -9.97 23.56
CA TYR A 720 -12.36 -9.06 22.62
C TYR A 720 -12.39 -7.65 23.21
N CYS A 721 -12.72 -6.66 22.41
CA CYS A 721 -12.80 -5.27 22.84
C CYS A 721 -13.95 -5.06 23.83
N THR A 722 -13.62 -4.49 24.99
CA THR A 722 -14.60 -4.14 26.03
C THR A 722 -14.83 -2.63 26.17
N LEU A 723 -14.16 -1.81 25.34
CA LEU A 723 -14.42 -0.38 25.31
C LEU A 723 -15.79 -0.11 24.68
N ASP A 724 -16.60 0.68 25.39
CA ASP A 724 -17.84 1.18 24.85
C ASP A 724 -17.56 2.32 23.85
N GLY A 725 -17.95 2.08 22.59
CA GLY A 725 -17.75 3.03 21.51
C GLY A 725 -16.30 3.17 21.05
N ARG A 726 -15.55 4.13 21.57
CA ARG A 726 -14.19 4.51 21.14
C ARG A 726 -13.31 4.95 22.31
N ASN A 727 -12.00 5.07 22.04
CA ASN A 727 -11.07 5.68 22.98
C ASN A 727 -11.45 7.14 23.25
N GLU A 728 -11.11 7.63 24.43
CA GLU A 728 -11.30 9.02 24.81
C GLU A 728 -10.60 9.97 23.84
N VAL A 729 -11.26 11.07 23.52
CA VAL A 729 -10.69 12.15 22.71
C VAL A 729 -10.08 13.18 23.65
N PRO A 730 -8.77 13.41 23.58
CA PRO A 730 -8.12 14.37 24.47
C PRO A 730 -8.65 15.79 24.26
N ASP A 731 -8.83 16.54 25.33
CA ASP A 731 -9.08 17.97 25.25
C ASP A 731 -7.83 18.70 24.75
N THR A 732 -8.07 19.75 23.96
CA THR A 732 -7.05 20.62 23.41
C THR A 732 -7.34 22.07 23.80
N LEU A 733 -6.47 23.00 23.39
CA LEU A 733 -6.75 24.44 23.49
C LEU A 733 -8.09 24.81 22.85
N ASP A 734 -8.49 24.07 21.82
CA ASP A 734 -9.75 24.29 21.10
C ASP A 734 -10.98 24.13 22.00
N ALA A 735 -10.92 23.31 23.05
CA ALA A 735 -12.03 23.19 24.02
C ALA A 735 -12.30 24.55 24.69
N GLN A 736 -11.24 25.25 25.09
CA GLN A 736 -11.37 26.63 25.63
C GLN A 736 -11.78 27.61 24.54
N MET A 737 -11.19 27.52 23.34
CA MET A 737 -11.56 28.39 22.22
C MET A 737 -13.05 28.28 21.87
N ILE A 738 -13.62 27.08 21.91
CA ILE A 738 -15.04 26.82 21.66
C ILE A 738 -15.91 27.48 22.75
N ALA A 739 -15.52 27.33 24.00
CA ALA A 739 -16.23 27.97 25.11
C ALA A 739 -16.20 29.50 25.00
N ASP A 740 -15.04 30.06 24.72
CA ASP A 740 -14.86 31.50 24.55
C ASP A 740 -15.58 32.05 23.31
N ALA A 741 -15.71 31.22 22.26
CA ALA A 741 -16.41 31.55 21.03
C ALA A 741 -17.92 31.25 21.07
N ALA A 742 -18.51 30.99 22.23
CA ALA A 742 -19.95 30.74 22.36
C ALA A 742 -20.84 31.79 21.63
N PRO A 743 -20.57 33.12 21.67
CA PRO A 743 -21.36 34.09 20.91
C PRO A 743 -21.36 33.84 19.40
N LEU A 744 -20.26 33.35 18.81
CA LEU A 744 -20.22 32.97 17.40
C LEU A 744 -21.22 31.81 17.12
N PHE A 745 -21.19 30.77 17.92
CA PHE A 745 -22.04 29.60 17.69
C PHE A 745 -23.52 29.86 18.02
N GLN A 746 -23.79 30.73 18.99
CA GLN A 746 -25.18 31.06 19.41
C GLN A 746 -25.83 32.11 18.54
N ARG A 747 -25.08 33.16 18.15
CA ARG A 747 -25.61 34.38 17.52
C ARG A 747 -24.91 34.78 16.20
N GLY A 748 -23.90 34.02 15.75
CA GLY A 748 -23.14 34.33 14.53
C GLY A 748 -22.21 35.52 14.66
N GLU A 749 -21.80 35.92 15.88
CA GLU A 749 -20.98 37.12 16.10
C GLU A 749 -19.56 36.92 15.58
N LYS A 750 -19.00 38.01 15.02
CA LYS A 750 -17.58 38.08 14.70
C LYS A 750 -16.78 38.22 16.00
N MET A 751 -15.67 37.46 16.12
CA MET A 751 -14.91 37.45 17.35
C MET A 751 -13.40 37.51 17.11
N GLN A 752 -12.70 38.01 18.12
CA GLN A 752 -11.25 37.96 18.19
C GLN A 752 -10.85 37.38 19.55
N LEU A 753 -10.03 36.32 19.53
CA LEU A 753 -9.51 35.63 20.68
C LEU A 753 -7.99 35.68 20.70
N GLN A 754 -7.39 35.56 21.88
CA GLN A 754 -5.93 35.55 22.04
C GLN A 754 -5.51 34.57 23.10
N TYR A 755 -4.44 33.78 22.80
CA TYR A 755 -3.88 32.79 23.72
C TYR A 755 -2.36 32.80 23.67
N THR A 756 -1.74 32.40 24.77
CA THR A 756 -0.32 32.02 24.82
C THR A 756 -0.21 30.50 24.62
N ILE A 757 0.67 30.07 23.74
CA ILE A 757 0.80 28.67 23.35
C ILE A 757 2.21 28.16 23.55
N ARG A 758 2.30 26.83 23.59
CA ARG A 758 3.56 26.06 23.62
C ARG A 758 3.47 24.92 22.60
N ASN A 759 4.58 24.30 22.29
CA ASN A 759 4.68 23.16 21.37
C ASN A 759 3.91 21.88 21.85
N THR A 760 3.42 21.88 23.08
CA THR A 760 2.50 20.84 23.58
C THR A 760 1.06 21.04 23.12
N HIS A 761 0.70 22.24 22.64
CA HIS A 761 -0.60 22.51 22.05
C HIS A 761 -0.58 22.08 20.58
N ARG A 762 -1.21 20.93 20.30
CA ARG A 762 -1.26 20.31 18.97
C ARG A 762 -2.63 20.44 18.35
N ALA A 763 -2.70 20.38 17.02
CA ALA A 763 -3.92 20.45 16.22
C ALA A 763 -4.80 21.68 16.59
N ILE A 764 -4.17 22.81 16.87
CA ILE A 764 -4.89 24.07 17.17
C ILE A 764 -5.72 24.48 15.98
N GLY A 765 -7.00 24.75 16.19
CA GLY A 765 -7.95 25.14 15.15
C GLY A 765 -8.72 23.98 14.54
N THR A 766 -8.38 22.73 14.83
CA THR A 766 -9.02 21.54 14.23
C THR A 766 -10.39 21.26 14.82
N ARG A 767 -10.52 21.16 16.16
CA ARG A 767 -11.80 20.85 16.81
C ARG A 767 -12.82 21.99 16.64
N ILE A 768 -12.38 23.24 16.74
CA ILE A 768 -13.28 24.38 16.47
C ILE A 768 -13.74 24.40 15.02
N SER A 769 -12.89 24.00 14.09
CA SER A 769 -13.26 23.85 12.68
C SER A 769 -14.27 22.72 12.46
N SER A 770 -14.20 21.64 13.23
CA SER A 770 -15.25 20.62 13.27
C SER A 770 -16.61 21.20 13.65
N MET A 771 -16.66 21.98 14.73
CA MET A 771 -17.90 22.66 15.13
C MET A 771 -18.41 23.65 14.10
N ILE A 772 -17.54 24.44 13.51
CA ILE A 772 -17.91 25.38 12.44
C ILE A 772 -18.49 24.61 11.26
N THR A 773 -17.85 23.54 10.82
CA THR A 773 -18.32 22.69 9.71
C THR A 773 -19.70 22.11 9.97
N ARG A 774 -19.92 21.58 11.16
CA ARG A 774 -21.22 20.99 11.57
C ARG A 774 -22.33 22.02 11.69
N ARG A 775 -22.02 23.23 12.18
CA ARG A 775 -23.00 24.27 12.41
C ARG A 775 -23.28 25.12 11.18
N PHE A 776 -22.25 25.47 10.42
CA PHE A 776 -22.32 26.46 9.34
C PHE A 776 -21.89 25.89 7.97
N GLY A 777 -21.33 24.66 7.91
CA GLY A 777 -20.66 24.14 6.71
C GLY A 777 -19.25 24.70 6.55
N MET A 778 -18.49 24.16 5.58
CA MET A 778 -17.10 24.61 5.35
C MET A 778 -16.99 26.05 4.80
N THR A 779 -18.04 26.59 4.22
CA THR A 779 -18.05 27.89 3.54
C THR A 779 -19.12 28.85 4.06
N GLY A 780 -19.80 28.49 5.14
CA GLY A 780 -20.95 29.28 5.65
C GLY A 780 -20.58 30.55 6.38
N LEU A 781 -19.38 30.64 6.94
CA LEU A 781 -18.88 31.87 7.57
C LEU A 781 -18.09 32.72 6.57
N GLN A 782 -18.15 34.03 6.75
CA GLN A 782 -17.29 34.95 6.00
C GLN A 782 -15.82 34.73 6.37
N PRO A 783 -14.87 34.95 5.46
CA PRO A 783 -13.45 34.87 5.79
C PRO A 783 -13.13 35.76 7.01
N ARG A 784 -12.29 35.27 7.92
CA ARG A 784 -11.86 35.99 9.14
C ARG A 784 -13.01 36.34 10.10
N HIS A 785 -14.04 35.53 10.13
CA HIS A 785 -15.16 35.73 11.05
C HIS A 785 -14.74 35.51 12.50
N LEU A 786 -13.90 34.51 12.73
CA LEU A 786 -13.21 34.24 13.99
C LEU A 786 -11.70 34.40 13.80
N ASN A 787 -11.12 35.43 14.44
CA ASN A 787 -9.68 35.66 14.44
C ASN A 787 -9.08 35.14 15.76
N VAL A 788 -8.08 34.28 15.68
CA VAL A 788 -7.38 33.75 16.86
C VAL A 788 -5.91 34.13 16.77
N ARG A 789 -5.44 34.94 17.71
CA ARG A 789 -4.03 35.29 17.83
C ARG A 789 -3.35 34.42 18.86
N LEU A 790 -2.24 33.80 18.47
CA LEU A 790 -1.47 32.84 19.25
C LEU A 790 -0.05 33.38 19.45
N ARG A 791 0.43 33.42 20.68
CA ARG A 791 1.79 33.86 21.00
C ARG A 791 2.60 32.70 21.54
N GLY A 792 3.70 32.36 20.87
CA GLY A 792 4.59 31.27 21.25
C GLY A 792 4.83 30.31 20.10
N SER A 793 5.20 29.08 20.44
CA SER A 793 5.47 28.01 19.48
C SER A 793 4.29 27.05 19.42
N ALA A 794 3.67 26.90 18.26
CA ALA A 794 2.62 25.90 18.05
C ALA A 794 3.20 24.51 17.89
N GLY A 795 2.52 23.48 18.43
CA GLY A 795 2.83 22.09 18.23
C GLY A 795 2.45 21.62 16.81
N GLN A 796 2.50 20.32 16.61
CA GLN A 796 2.19 19.68 15.31
C GLN A 796 0.74 19.92 14.89
N SER A 797 0.51 19.96 13.56
CA SER A 797 -0.83 20.04 12.94
C SER A 797 -1.59 21.33 13.23
N LEU A 798 -0.89 22.46 13.37
CA LEU A 798 -1.54 23.77 13.45
C LEU A 798 -2.49 23.97 12.25
N GLY A 799 -3.76 24.25 12.50
CA GLY A 799 -4.76 24.51 11.47
C GLY A 799 -5.11 23.30 10.61
N ALA A 800 -4.83 22.08 11.08
CA ALA A 800 -5.20 20.87 10.35
C ALA A 800 -6.71 20.83 10.08
N PHE A 801 -7.09 20.64 8.83
CA PHE A 801 -8.48 20.60 8.35
C PHE A 801 -9.29 21.88 8.65
N ALA A 802 -8.63 22.98 8.95
CA ALA A 802 -9.29 24.21 9.33
C ALA A 802 -10.11 24.81 8.16
N VAL A 803 -11.29 25.35 8.49
CA VAL A 803 -12.30 25.76 7.52
C VAL A 803 -12.42 27.27 7.39
N GLN A 804 -13.07 27.74 6.32
CA GLN A 804 -13.36 29.14 6.09
C GLN A 804 -14.12 29.76 7.28
N GLY A 805 -13.77 30.96 7.60
CA GLY A 805 -14.26 31.71 8.76
C GLY A 805 -13.23 31.78 9.88
N LEU A 806 -12.33 30.84 10.00
CA LEU A 806 -11.24 30.82 10.97
C LEU A 806 -9.98 31.48 10.38
N LYS A 807 -9.38 32.39 11.13
CA LYS A 807 -8.01 32.88 10.91
C LYS A 807 -7.17 32.58 12.14
N LEU A 808 -6.06 31.89 11.96
CA LEU A 808 -5.05 31.65 12.98
C LEU A 808 -3.82 32.52 12.67
N GLU A 809 -3.43 33.36 13.60
CA GLU A 809 -2.22 34.20 13.51
C GLU A 809 -1.27 33.79 14.63
N VAL A 810 -0.11 33.23 14.29
CA VAL A 810 0.94 32.85 15.25
C VAL A 810 2.03 33.92 15.24
N LEU A 811 2.28 34.49 16.40
CA LEU A 811 3.42 35.34 16.71
C LEU A 811 4.49 34.47 17.38
N GLY A 812 5.32 33.84 16.58
CA GLY A 812 6.29 32.84 16.99
C GLY A 812 6.64 31.91 15.86
N ASP A 813 6.50 30.62 16.06
CA ASP A 813 6.75 29.58 15.08
C ASP A 813 5.74 28.41 15.20
N ALA A 814 5.81 27.45 14.29
CA ALA A 814 4.99 26.26 14.32
C ALA A 814 5.80 25.03 13.89
N ASN A 815 5.45 23.87 14.45
CA ASN A 815 6.07 22.61 14.17
C ASN A 815 5.58 22.02 12.83
N ASP A 816 5.74 20.72 12.62
CA ASP A 816 5.36 20.00 11.40
C ASP A 816 3.86 20.00 11.13
N TYR A 817 3.49 19.75 9.89
CA TYR A 817 2.12 19.52 9.42
C TYR A 817 1.19 20.76 9.50
N VAL A 818 1.74 21.97 9.42
CA VAL A 818 0.93 23.19 9.37
C VAL A 818 -0.03 23.11 8.19
N GLY A 819 -1.31 23.33 8.45
CA GLY A 819 -2.34 23.31 7.43
C GLY A 819 -2.56 21.96 6.74
N LYS A 820 -2.19 20.85 7.37
CA LYS A 820 -2.54 19.50 6.90
C LYS A 820 -4.04 19.44 6.61
N GLY A 821 -4.43 19.08 5.36
CA GLY A 821 -5.83 18.98 4.98
C GLY A 821 -6.61 20.30 5.05
N LEU A 822 -5.93 21.45 5.03
CA LEU A 822 -6.55 22.77 5.12
C LEU A 822 -7.76 22.87 4.21
N SER A 823 -8.91 23.26 4.77
CA SER A 823 -10.20 23.22 4.10
C SER A 823 -10.87 24.59 3.98
N GLY A 824 -10.08 25.68 4.00
CA GLY A 824 -10.56 27.03 3.72
C GLY A 824 -10.11 28.14 4.69
N ALA A 825 -9.52 27.82 5.84
CA ALA A 825 -9.03 28.79 6.80
C ALA A 825 -7.85 29.60 6.28
N THR A 826 -7.55 30.69 6.96
CA THR A 826 -6.33 31.49 6.77
C THR A 826 -5.38 31.23 7.95
N ILE A 827 -4.14 30.86 7.65
CA ILE A 827 -3.07 30.67 8.63
C ILE A 827 -1.96 31.71 8.34
N VAL A 828 -1.55 32.41 9.38
CA VAL A 828 -0.42 33.37 9.32
C VAL A 828 0.58 32.96 10.40
N VAL A 829 1.84 32.75 10.02
CA VAL A 829 2.93 32.50 10.97
C VAL A 829 4.03 33.52 10.73
N ARG A 830 4.37 34.26 11.77
CA ARG A 830 5.37 35.34 11.67
C ARG A 830 6.15 35.49 12.97
N PRO A 831 7.39 35.96 12.90
CA PRO A 831 8.12 36.32 14.10
C PRO A 831 7.36 37.33 14.97
N PRO A 832 7.57 37.34 16.30
CA PRO A 832 7.05 38.39 17.17
C PRO A 832 7.54 39.77 16.70
N PRO A 833 6.76 40.83 16.89
CA PRO A 833 7.17 42.20 16.46
C PRO A 833 8.51 42.67 17.05
N SER A 834 8.90 42.10 18.22
CA SER A 834 10.17 42.41 18.89
C SER A 834 11.37 41.62 18.34
N ALA A 835 11.16 40.67 17.42
CA ALA A 835 12.23 39.88 16.86
C ALA A 835 13.11 40.72 15.90
N VAL A 836 14.42 40.56 16.00
CA VAL A 836 15.41 41.26 15.17
C VAL A 836 15.93 40.38 14.02
N LEU A 837 15.45 39.13 13.92
CA LEU A 837 15.91 38.18 12.90
C LEU A 837 15.41 38.55 11.51
N ARG A 838 16.14 38.11 10.49
CA ARG A 838 15.74 38.20 9.09
C ARG A 838 14.88 37.01 8.75
N SER A 839 13.62 37.26 8.41
CA SER A 839 12.62 36.19 8.21
C SER A 839 13.03 35.17 7.13
N ASN A 840 13.55 35.65 6.00
CA ASN A 840 13.95 34.78 4.88
C ASN A 840 15.16 33.89 5.14
N GLU A 841 15.91 34.12 6.22
CA GLU A 841 17.09 33.36 6.61
C GLU A 841 16.77 32.31 7.71
N ASN A 842 15.53 32.24 8.18
CA ASN A 842 15.11 31.41 9.29
C ASN A 842 13.92 30.51 8.94
N THR A 843 13.98 29.26 9.36
CA THR A 843 12.83 28.36 9.28
C THR A 843 11.82 28.70 10.35
N ILE A 844 10.55 28.88 9.99
CA ILE A 844 9.49 29.27 10.90
C ILE A 844 8.35 28.25 11.00
N ILE A 845 8.20 27.41 10.00
CA ILE A 845 7.26 26.28 9.98
C ILE A 845 8.00 25.00 9.61
N GLY A 846 7.55 23.88 10.15
CA GLY A 846 8.23 22.59 9.98
C GLY A 846 7.99 21.92 8.63
N ASN A 847 8.04 20.59 8.64
CA ASN A 847 7.95 19.74 7.44
C ASN A 847 6.49 19.46 7.04
N THR A 848 6.30 19.04 5.81
CA THR A 848 5.02 18.48 5.31
C THR A 848 3.85 19.45 5.46
N VAL A 849 4.13 20.71 5.18
CA VAL A 849 3.15 21.80 5.24
C VAL A 849 2.12 21.65 4.13
N LEU A 850 0.84 21.90 4.43
CA LEU A 850 -0.30 21.81 3.50
C LEU A 850 -0.53 20.42 2.90
N TYR A 851 -0.08 19.36 3.55
CA TYR A 851 -0.29 18.00 3.06
C TYR A 851 -1.77 17.70 2.82
N GLY A 852 -2.15 17.55 1.55
CA GLY A 852 -3.54 17.29 1.16
C GLY A 852 -4.51 18.45 1.35
N ALA A 853 -4.03 19.67 1.48
CA ALA A 853 -4.88 20.87 1.57
C ALA A 853 -5.74 21.05 0.32
N THR A 854 -7.02 21.36 0.50
CA THR A 854 -8.00 21.49 -0.60
C THR A 854 -8.46 22.94 -0.84
N ALA A 855 -8.29 23.79 0.14
CA ALA A 855 -8.66 25.22 0.08
C ALA A 855 -7.95 25.97 1.21
N GLY A 856 -8.03 27.30 1.20
CA GLY A 856 -7.49 28.15 2.25
C GLY A 856 -6.21 28.87 1.86
N ARG A 857 -5.63 29.59 2.82
CA ARG A 857 -4.43 30.42 2.61
C ARG A 857 -3.44 30.24 3.74
N LEU A 858 -2.16 30.22 3.38
CA LEU A 858 -1.04 30.21 4.32
C LEU A 858 -0.04 31.31 3.97
N PHE A 859 0.29 32.15 4.94
CA PHE A 859 1.35 33.14 4.83
C PHE A 859 2.35 32.94 5.96
N ALA A 860 3.59 32.63 5.64
CA ALA A 860 4.64 32.43 6.62
C ALA A 860 5.85 33.33 6.32
N ALA A 861 6.16 34.24 7.25
CA ALA A 861 7.36 35.07 7.19
C ALA A 861 8.56 34.26 7.68
N GLY A 862 9.10 33.46 6.83
CA GLY A 862 10.21 32.53 7.05
C GLY A 862 10.15 31.34 6.11
N GLN A 863 11.12 30.46 6.27
CA GLN A 863 11.21 29.25 5.45
C GLN A 863 10.32 28.15 6.01
N ALA A 864 9.84 27.28 5.13
CA ALA A 864 9.24 25.99 5.46
C ALA A 864 10.30 24.88 5.41
N GLY A 865 10.04 23.78 6.10
CA GLY A 865 10.89 22.59 6.07
C GLY A 865 10.74 21.77 4.77
N GLU A 866 11.05 20.48 4.87
CA GLU A 866 10.96 19.52 3.77
C GLU A 866 9.50 19.28 3.34
N ARG A 867 9.27 19.00 2.06
CA ARG A 867 7.96 18.67 1.49
C ARG A 867 6.90 19.75 1.66
N PHE A 868 7.31 21.01 1.57
CA PHE A 868 6.36 22.13 1.52
C PHE A 868 5.36 21.93 0.39
N ALA A 869 4.07 22.16 0.66
CA ALA A 869 2.95 22.01 -0.28
C ALA A 869 2.82 20.61 -0.90
N VAL A 870 3.35 19.59 -0.24
CA VAL A 870 3.16 18.20 -0.69
C VAL A 870 1.67 17.88 -0.80
N ARG A 871 1.27 17.37 -1.97
CA ARG A 871 -0.14 17.05 -2.25
C ARG A 871 -1.13 18.21 -2.03
N ASN A 872 -0.69 19.44 -2.07
CA ASN A 872 -1.59 20.56 -2.09
C ASN A 872 -2.52 20.44 -3.30
N SER A 873 -3.82 20.53 -3.08
CA SER A 873 -4.85 20.35 -4.10
C SER A 873 -5.68 21.61 -4.36
N GLY A 874 -5.46 22.71 -3.60
CA GLY A 874 -6.28 23.92 -3.78
C GLY A 874 -5.92 25.09 -2.89
N ALA A 875 -5.04 24.95 -1.90
CA ALA A 875 -4.63 26.05 -1.04
C ALA A 875 -3.64 26.98 -1.74
N ILE A 876 -3.65 28.23 -1.31
CA ILE A 876 -2.70 29.27 -1.71
C ILE A 876 -1.71 29.49 -0.58
N ALA A 877 -0.42 29.47 -0.88
CA ALA A 877 0.60 29.67 0.13
C ALA A 877 1.73 30.58 -0.35
N VAL A 878 2.24 31.40 0.56
CA VAL A 878 3.45 32.19 0.35
C VAL A 878 4.41 31.96 1.52
N VAL A 879 5.62 31.50 1.21
CA VAL A 879 6.72 31.28 2.15
C VAL A 879 8.00 31.93 1.62
N GLU A 880 9.02 32.05 2.47
CA GLU A 880 10.26 32.74 2.12
C GLU A 880 11.44 31.78 1.88
N GLY A 881 11.14 30.54 1.60
CA GLY A 881 12.03 29.44 1.27
C GLY A 881 11.42 28.10 1.66
N CYS A 882 11.96 27.00 1.17
CA CYS A 882 11.58 25.66 1.60
C CYS A 882 12.71 24.64 1.42
N GLY A 883 12.60 23.51 2.11
CA GLY A 883 13.51 22.38 1.98
C GLY A 883 13.28 21.60 0.68
N SER A 884 13.84 20.40 0.61
CA SER A 884 13.73 19.51 -0.55
C SER A 884 12.32 18.96 -0.73
N ASN A 885 12.00 18.52 -1.94
CA ASN A 885 10.72 17.94 -2.33
C ASN A 885 9.53 18.90 -2.17
N GLY A 886 9.75 20.20 -2.32
CA GLY A 886 8.66 21.18 -2.37
C GLY A 886 7.69 20.87 -3.51
N CYS A 887 6.38 21.08 -3.30
CA CYS A 887 5.30 20.82 -4.25
C CYS A 887 5.26 19.38 -4.79
N GLU A 888 5.84 18.41 -4.08
CA GLU A 888 5.78 17.00 -4.46
C GLU A 888 4.32 16.52 -4.52
N TYR A 889 3.94 15.86 -5.63
CA TYR A 889 2.57 15.38 -5.88
C TYR A 889 1.46 16.45 -5.83
N MET A 890 1.77 17.71 -5.92
CA MET A 890 0.77 18.78 -5.92
C MET A 890 -0.19 18.64 -7.10
N THR A 891 -1.49 18.79 -6.87
CA THR A 891 -2.55 18.59 -7.88
C THR A 891 -3.41 19.83 -8.10
N GLY A 892 -3.21 20.91 -7.35
CA GLY A 892 -3.94 22.15 -7.48
C GLY A 892 -3.43 23.22 -6.52
N GLY A 893 -4.02 24.40 -6.56
CA GLY A 893 -3.61 25.53 -5.75
C GLY A 893 -2.43 26.32 -6.31
N THR A 894 -1.91 27.25 -5.52
CA THR A 894 -0.77 28.11 -5.90
C THR A 894 0.23 28.20 -4.76
N ALA A 895 1.48 27.90 -5.05
CA ALA A 895 2.59 28.02 -4.11
C ALA A 895 3.55 29.13 -4.57
N VAL A 896 3.87 30.07 -3.67
CA VAL A 896 4.86 31.13 -3.91
C VAL A 896 6.01 30.95 -2.92
N VAL A 897 7.22 30.78 -3.42
CA VAL A 897 8.42 30.65 -2.62
C VAL A 897 9.35 31.82 -2.93
N LEU A 898 9.50 32.72 -1.98
CA LEU A 898 10.27 33.97 -2.13
C LEU A 898 11.76 33.79 -1.73
N GLY A 899 12.28 32.59 -1.79
CA GLY A 899 13.64 32.27 -1.39
C GLY A 899 14.09 30.91 -1.92
N PRO A 900 15.17 30.35 -1.36
CA PRO A 900 15.75 29.12 -1.86
C PRO A 900 14.81 27.92 -1.69
N VAL A 901 14.89 26.99 -2.62
CA VAL A 901 14.27 25.66 -2.55
C VAL A 901 15.35 24.59 -2.45
N GLY A 902 15.00 23.45 -1.84
CA GLY A 902 15.86 22.27 -1.83
C GLY A 902 15.75 21.44 -3.11
N ASP A 903 16.34 20.26 -3.12
CA ASP A 903 16.39 19.36 -4.27
C ASP A 903 15.05 18.73 -4.60
N ASN A 904 14.94 18.23 -5.84
CA ASN A 904 13.78 17.47 -6.33
C ASN A 904 12.44 18.24 -6.25
N PHE A 905 12.47 19.56 -6.44
CA PHE A 905 11.27 20.37 -6.42
C PHE A 905 10.29 19.95 -7.50
N GLY A 906 9.02 19.80 -7.14
CA GLY A 906 7.92 19.52 -8.04
C GLY A 906 7.85 18.10 -8.57
N ALA A 907 8.48 17.12 -7.94
CA ALA A 907 8.35 15.72 -8.32
C ALA A 907 6.89 15.27 -8.30
N GLY A 908 6.38 14.77 -9.44
CA GLY A 908 4.98 14.33 -9.56
C GLY A 908 3.94 15.45 -9.45
N PHE A 909 4.32 16.69 -9.59
CA PHE A 909 3.44 17.84 -9.64
C PHE A 909 2.62 17.81 -10.94
N THR A 910 1.30 17.74 -10.84
CA THR A 910 0.39 17.47 -11.96
C THR A 910 -0.74 18.48 -12.14
N GLY A 911 -0.94 19.40 -11.20
CA GLY A 911 -1.96 20.44 -11.29
C GLY A 911 -1.67 21.60 -10.35
N GLY A 912 -2.12 22.80 -10.72
CA GLY A 912 -1.82 24.03 -10.02
C GLY A 912 -0.62 24.77 -10.59
N MET A 913 -0.06 25.71 -9.82
CA MET A 913 1.02 26.60 -10.24
C MET A 913 1.97 26.91 -9.09
N ALA A 914 3.24 27.11 -9.38
CA ALA A 914 4.20 27.63 -8.42
C ALA A 914 4.97 28.83 -9.00
N PHE A 915 5.33 29.78 -8.13
CA PHE A 915 6.22 30.90 -8.42
C PHE A 915 7.41 30.85 -7.47
N LEU A 916 8.63 30.97 -8.00
CA LEU A 916 9.84 30.87 -7.20
C LEU A 916 10.79 32.04 -7.51
N TYR A 917 11.16 32.77 -6.46
CA TYR A 917 12.19 33.79 -6.55
C TYR A 917 13.56 33.14 -6.42
N ASP A 918 14.37 33.21 -7.49
CA ASP A 918 15.66 32.53 -7.65
C ASP A 918 16.76 33.54 -8.08
N PRO A 919 17.25 34.36 -7.13
CA PRO A 919 18.29 35.35 -7.42
C PRO A 919 19.65 34.72 -7.75
N ASP A 920 19.90 33.49 -7.26
CA ASP A 920 21.15 32.78 -7.38
C ASP A 920 21.20 31.81 -8.60
N GLU A 921 20.10 31.73 -9.36
CA GLU A 921 19.97 30.89 -10.57
C GLU A 921 20.22 29.40 -10.33
N LEU A 922 19.79 28.87 -9.16
CA LEU A 922 19.99 27.46 -8.76
C LEU A 922 18.76 26.57 -9.04
N PHE A 923 17.63 27.14 -9.40
CA PHE A 923 16.38 26.40 -9.52
C PHE A 923 16.44 25.30 -10.56
N GLU A 924 17.07 25.54 -11.73
CA GLU A 924 17.12 24.57 -12.82
C GLU A 924 17.91 23.30 -12.46
N GLU A 925 18.84 23.38 -11.50
CA GLU A 925 19.56 22.23 -10.97
C GLU A 925 18.72 21.42 -9.95
N ARG A 926 17.72 22.05 -9.34
CA ARG A 926 16.93 21.49 -8.22
C ARG A 926 15.54 21.03 -8.62
N VAL A 927 15.02 21.46 -9.77
CA VAL A 927 13.68 21.08 -10.24
C VAL A 927 13.66 19.65 -10.78
N ASN A 928 12.55 18.96 -10.55
CA ASN A 928 12.27 17.69 -11.21
C ASN A 928 11.61 17.96 -12.57
N PRO A 929 12.26 17.62 -13.71
CA PRO A 929 11.78 17.99 -15.03
C PRO A 929 10.69 17.07 -15.61
N ASP A 930 10.36 15.96 -14.95
CA ASP A 930 9.55 14.89 -15.54
C ASP A 930 8.16 15.37 -15.99
N THR A 931 7.47 16.12 -15.12
CA THR A 931 6.09 16.57 -15.36
C THR A 931 5.95 18.07 -15.57
N LEU A 932 7.05 18.84 -15.42
CA LEU A 932 7.00 20.30 -15.34
C LEU A 932 7.56 20.98 -16.57
N LEU A 933 7.02 22.17 -16.82
CA LEU A 933 7.66 23.23 -17.56
C LEU A 933 7.80 24.48 -16.68
N TRP A 934 8.81 25.29 -16.94
CA TRP A 934 9.07 26.52 -16.21
C TRP A 934 9.57 27.59 -17.16
N GLN A 935 9.22 28.82 -16.86
CA GLN A 935 9.59 30.01 -17.62
C GLN A 935 9.65 31.21 -16.69
N ARG A 936 10.23 32.31 -17.15
CA ARG A 936 10.07 33.60 -16.46
C ARG A 936 8.65 34.07 -16.65
N VAL A 937 8.13 34.85 -15.67
CA VAL A 937 6.77 35.40 -15.74
C VAL A 937 6.69 36.38 -16.91
N ALA A 938 5.91 36.05 -17.94
CA ALA A 938 5.86 36.81 -19.20
C ALA A 938 4.50 37.47 -19.47
N HIS A 939 3.42 36.94 -18.89
CA HIS A 939 2.07 37.46 -19.13
C HIS A 939 1.64 38.41 -18.01
N PRO A 940 1.11 39.63 -18.32
CA PRO A 940 0.71 40.61 -17.30
C PRO A 940 -0.32 40.10 -16.30
N HIS A 941 -1.22 39.22 -16.72
CA HIS A 941 -2.19 38.61 -15.82
C HIS A 941 -1.48 37.81 -14.70
N TRP A 942 -0.49 37.04 -15.04
CA TRP A 942 0.23 36.20 -14.05
C TRP A 942 1.15 37.06 -13.18
N GLU A 943 1.71 38.12 -13.73
CA GLU A 943 2.43 39.13 -12.92
C GLU A 943 1.50 39.75 -11.88
N GLU A 944 0.30 40.16 -12.27
CA GLU A 944 -0.70 40.72 -11.35
C GLU A 944 -1.11 39.73 -10.27
N VAL A 945 -1.37 38.48 -10.64
CA VAL A 945 -1.68 37.40 -9.67
C VAL A 945 -0.55 37.22 -8.67
N LEU A 946 0.68 37.11 -9.13
CA LEU A 946 1.86 36.97 -8.28
C LEU A 946 2.03 38.19 -7.37
N ARG A 947 1.98 39.39 -7.92
CA ARG A 947 2.15 40.63 -7.16
C ARG A 947 1.15 40.77 -6.03
N LYS A 948 -0.14 40.49 -6.30
CA LYS A 948 -1.20 40.48 -5.27
C LYS A 948 -0.95 39.51 -4.16
N LEU A 949 -0.38 38.35 -4.48
CA LEU A 949 -0.03 37.34 -3.46
C LEU A 949 1.13 37.80 -2.57
N VAL A 950 2.15 38.41 -3.15
CA VAL A 950 3.28 38.96 -2.39
C VAL A 950 2.83 40.14 -1.54
N GLU A 951 1.97 41.01 -2.07
CA GLU A 951 1.34 42.12 -1.32
C GLU A 951 0.51 41.64 -0.13
N ALA A 952 -0.30 40.59 -0.35
CA ALA A 952 -1.06 39.95 0.72
C ALA A 952 -0.15 39.35 1.80
N HIS A 953 0.92 38.70 1.38
CA HIS A 953 1.92 38.14 2.31
C HIS A 953 2.58 39.27 3.14
N ALA A 954 3.04 40.34 2.51
CA ALA A 954 3.64 41.43 3.23
C ALA A 954 2.66 42.08 4.22
N ALA A 955 1.39 42.24 3.82
CA ALA A 955 0.35 42.80 4.67
C ALA A 955 0.00 41.90 5.88
N GLU A 956 -0.12 40.58 5.66
CA GLU A 956 -0.48 39.62 6.71
C GLU A 956 0.65 39.38 7.70
N THR A 957 1.88 39.31 7.21
CA THR A 957 3.04 38.90 8.02
C THR A 957 3.89 40.10 8.50
N ALA A 958 3.68 41.29 7.94
CA ALA A 958 4.58 42.41 8.11
C ALA A 958 6.05 42.11 7.74
N SER A 959 6.27 41.21 6.78
CA SER A 959 7.60 40.81 6.31
C SER A 959 8.31 41.98 5.63
N ARG A 960 9.41 42.44 6.23
CA ARG A 960 10.28 43.46 5.63
C ARG A 960 10.94 42.95 4.36
N TYR A 961 11.27 41.68 4.32
CA TYR A 961 11.85 41.03 3.14
C TYR A 961 10.89 41.10 1.94
N ALA A 962 9.63 40.70 2.12
CA ALA A 962 8.62 40.76 1.07
C ALA A 962 8.33 42.21 0.64
N ALA A 963 8.28 43.14 1.58
CA ALA A 963 8.12 44.59 1.29
C ALA A 963 9.28 45.10 0.43
N ASN A 964 10.51 44.69 0.69
CA ASN A 964 11.66 45.06 -0.13
C ASN A 964 11.58 44.48 -1.54
N LEU A 965 11.16 43.24 -1.71
CA LEU A 965 10.96 42.62 -3.02
C LEU A 965 9.91 43.37 -3.84
N LEU A 966 8.84 43.84 -3.19
CA LEU A 966 7.81 44.68 -3.83
C LEU A 966 8.32 46.09 -4.20
N HIS A 967 9.15 46.67 -3.33
CA HIS A 967 9.73 47.98 -3.60
C HIS A 967 10.68 47.93 -4.80
N GLU A 968 11.42 46.85 -4.97
CA GLU A 968 12.32 46.59 -6.09
C GLU A 968 11.69 45.68 -7.16
N TRP A 969 10.39 45.78 -7.42
CA TRP A 969 9.65 44.83 -8.24
C TRP A 969 10.22 44.64 -9.64
N ASP A 970 10.67 45.71 -10.28
CA ASP A 970 11.28 45.67 -11.62
C ASP A 970 12.58 44.84 -11.67
N ARG A 971 13.26 44.72 -10.51
CA ARG A 971 14.46 43.84 -10.36
C ARG A 971 14.11 42.44 -9.89
N THR A 972 13.00 42.30 -9.16
CA THR A 972 12.54 41.04 -8.57
C THR A 972 11.86 40.16 -9.61
N LEU A 973 10.93 40.71 -10.40
CA LEU A 973 10.13 39.96 -11.36
C LEU A 973 10.95 39.15 -12.38
N PRO A 974 12.02 39.67 -13.01
CA PRO A 974 12.84 38.93 -13.94
C PRO A 974 13.56 37.72 -13.34
N ARG A 975 13.63 37.64 -11.99
CA ARG A 975 14.26 36.51 -11.26
C ARG A 975 13.25 35.49 -10.72
N ILE A 976 11.97 35.62 -11.08
CA ILE A 976 10.92 34.70 -10.67
C ILE A 976 10.61 33.72 -11.76
N TRP A 977 10.66 32.44 -11.41
CA TRP A 977 10.19 31.34 -12.23
C TRP A 977 8.70 31.12 -12.02
N GLN A 978 7.99 30.91 -13.12
CA GLN A 978 6.62 30.39 -13.15
C GLN A 978 6.68 28.93 -13.55
N VAL A 979 6.22 28.03 -12.68
CA VAL A 979 6.29 26.58 -12.83
C VAL A 979 4.91 26.00 -12.98
N VAL A 980 4.67 25.23 -14.04
CA VAL A 980 3.36 24.68 -14.36
C VAL A 980 3.51 23.25 -14.87
N PRO A 981 2.65 22.30 -14.44
CA PRO A 981 2.64 20.96 -15.01
C PRO A 981 2.25 20.98 -16.50
N LYS A 982 2.96 20.20 -17.31
CA LYS A 982 2.75 20.08 -18.76
C LYS A 982 1.29 19.76 -19.12
N ASP A 983 0.70 18.80 -18.41
CA ASP A 983 -0.68 18.35 -18.67
C ASP A 983 -1.74 19.35 -18.17
N TYR A 984 -1.35 20.30 -17.31
CA TYR A 984 -2.26 21.30 -16.74
C TYR A 984 -2.36 22.59 -17.57
N VAL A 985 -1.39 22.87 -18.44
CA VAL A 985 -1.35 24.10 -19.25
C VAL A 985 -2.66 24.38 -19.99
N LYS A 986 -3.25 23.34 -20.57
CA LYS A 986 -4.53 23.42 -21.31
C LYS A 986 -5.74 23.81 -20.46
N TYR A 987 -5.62 23.73 -19.14
CA TYR A 987 -6.70 24.08 -18.19
C TYR A 987 -6.51 25.49 -17.59
N LEU A 988 -5.43 26.19 -17.93
CA LEU A 988 -5.19 27.53 -17.44
C LEU A 988 -6.24 28.50 -18.01
N PRO A 989 -6.79 29.42 -17.19
CA PRO A 989 -7.77 30.40 -17.65
C PRO A 989 -7.16 31.46 -18.59
N VAL A 990 -5.84 31.67 -18.51
CA VAL A 990 -5.08 32.59 -19.32
C VAL A 990 -3.79 31.92 -19.78
N PRO A 991 -3.36 32.10 -21.05
CA PRO A 991 -2.10 31.54 -21.54
C PRO A 991 -0.88 32.01 -20.71
N LEU A 992 0.18 31.23 -20.73
CA LEU A 992 1.43 31.59 -20.04
C LEU A 992 2.18 32.76 -20.71
N VAL A 993 2.02 32.88 -22.03
CA VAL A 993 2.64 33.97 -22.83
C VAL A 993 1.55 34.67 -23.62
N LEU A 994 1.80 35.95 -23.94
CA LEU A 994 0.94 36.66 -24.87
C LEU A 994 1.03 36.00 -26.25
N PRO A 995 -0.10 35.84 -26.98
CA PRO A 995 -0.03 35.43 -28.36
C PRO A 995 0.82 36.45 -29.14
N GLU A 996 1.75 35.92 -30.00
CA GLU A 996 2.46 36.79 -30.92
C GLU A 996 1.44 37.61 -31.72
N PRO A 997 1.63 38.96 -31.88
CA PRO A 997 0.75 39.74 -32.74
C PRO A 997 0.77 39.05 -34.11
N GLU A 998 -0.39 38.66 -34.59
CA GLU A 998 -0.50 38.21 -36.02
C GLU A 998 0.19 39.28 -36.88
N ALA A 999 1.35 38.88 -37.44
CA ALA A 999 1.97 39.73 -38.42
C ALA A 999 0.92 39.95 -39.51
N MET A 1000 0.47 41.20 -39.67
CA MET A 1000 -0.39 41.58 -40.74
C MET A 1000 0.20 40.99 -42.05
N ARG A 1001 -0.38 39.93 -42.55
CA ARG A 1001 -0.17 39.47 -43.88
C ARG A 1001 -0.83 40.51 -44.79
N ALA A 1002 -0.01 41.47 -45.24
CA ALA A 1002 -0.34 42.31 -46.38
C ALA A 1002 -0.35 41.47 -47.64
#